data_8120a74e247592bff009f1ca5a7af4a2
#
_entry.id   8120a74e247592bff009f1ca5a7af4a2
#
_cell.length_a   1.000
_cell.length_b   1.000
_cell.length_c   1.000
_cell.angle_alpha   90.00
_cell.angle_beta   90.00
_cell.angle_gamma   90.00
#
_symmetry.space_group_name_H-M   'P 1'
#
loop_
_entity.id
_entity.type
_entity.pdbx_description
1 polymer ?
#
loop_
_entity_poly.entity_id
_entity_poly.type
_entity_poly.pdbx_seq_one_letter_code
_entity_poly.pdbx_strand_id
1 'polypeptide(L)'
;MIDAVSQLGILMLLLLTGMETNPAVIAKARRAAFSVSLAGIIVPFAIGFTLGWLMPESLLPNPESRLITALFIGTALSIASVKIVAAVVREMDFMRRRVGQIIVGAAVIDDTVGWLIIAIIFGIAIEGRLDPLHLGKTVLGTLAFLVFSFTIGRRIVSRLIRWANDRLQSEYAVISMILTIMGVMALITDAIGVHTVLGAFVAGILIGQSPILTRHIDEQLRGLIVALFMPVFFAVAGLSADLTILANPLLLALSVGFILIASIGKFAGAFVGGALGGLTGKESLALAFGMNARGSTEVIVASIGLSMGALSRDLFSMIVAMAIVTTMMMPPTLRWALRRIPLTPEERDRIEREDADAKGFVPNLERILVAIDDSPNGRFAAHLAGLLAGTRGILSTVLPMSSTDAGAAAGEMPRADKADAAQAATAGDLAATETMRVALAAGAEAGAATDGAPPQGDVEVGRVKHDELPHEAVAREARKGFGLLVVGVQDTADAQGDFTTTTARIVNTFTDPVMVIAGDGGGRVAADREGENLDMLVAVSGTPYSDRAAEVAFTLAAASKSRVTVLYVSRTAGKLPWFRRVGVPVALGAQEAVILKNLAELGKRLGIEPTIETAAHRSPEDAILTHLTRGKHNVVVLGVTRRQGESLFFGATAKSILRSARSAVVMVAT
;
A
#
# COMPACT_ATOMS: atom_id res chain seq x y z
N MET A 1 35.87 -5.48 14.10
CA MET A 1 35.14 -4.43 13.36
C MET A 1 34.22 -5.03 12.29
N ILE A 2 34.69 -5.95 11.43
CA ILE A 2 33.87 -6.61 10.41
C ILE A 2 32.72 -7.41 11.08
N ASP A 3 32.98 -8.10 12.18
CA ASP A 3 31.95 -8.84 12.93
C ASP A 3 30.85 -7.93 13.47
N ALA A 4 31.21 -6.75 13.96
CA ALA A 4 30.22 -5.76 14.43
C ALA A 4 29.32 -5.25 13.29
N VAL A 5 29.92 -5.01 12.11
CA VAL A 5 29.15 -4.63 10.91
C VAL A 5 28.26 -5.79 10.45
N SER A 6 28.75 -7.03 10.54
CA SER A 6 27.96 -8.23 10.22
C SER A 6 26.79 -8.41 11.17
N GLN A 7 26.99 -8.21 12.48
CA GLN A 7 25.90 -8.26 13.47
C GLN A 7 24.86 -7.17 13.24
N LEU A 8 25.30 -5.93 12.96
CA LEU A 8 24.38 -4.87 12.55
C LEU A 8 23.66 -5.23 11.25
N GLY A 9 24.36 -5.90 10.32
CA GLY A 9 23.79 -6.44 9.10
C GLY A 9 22.63 -7.41 9.34
N ILE A 10 22.76 -8.28 10.35
CA ILE A 10 21.66 -9.18 10.77
C ILE A 10 20.44 -8.36 11.20
N LEU A 11 20.62 -7.36 12.08
CA LEU A 11 19.53 -6.52 12.56
C LEU A 11 18.84 -5.76 11.42
N MET A 12 19.63 -5.20 10.49
CA MET A 12 19.13 -4.51 9.31
C MET A 12 18.36 -5.43 8.36
N LEU A 13 18.84 -6.65 8.14
CA LEU A 13 18.15 -7.66 7.33
C LEU A 13 16.81 -8.05 7.96
N LEU A 14 16.75 -8.12 9.27
CA LEU A 14 15.51 -8.46 9.98
C LEU A 14 14.53 -7.30 10.06
N LEU A 15 15.03 -6.07 10.20
CA LEU A 15 14.21 -4.88 10.02
C LEU A 15 13.52 -4.92 8.65
N LEU A 16 14.29 -5.14 7.58
CA LEU A 16 13.75 -5.23 6.22
C LEU A 16 12.74 -6.38 6.07
N THR A 17 13.06 -7.56 6.61
CA THR A 17 12.15 -8.72 6.58
C THR A 17 10.85 -8.42 7.32
N GLY A 18 10.93 -7.74 8.46
CA GLY A 18 9.76 -7.28 9.21
C GLY A 18 8.92 -6.27 8.42
N MET A 19 9.54 -5.29 7.77
CA MET A 19 8.84 -4.30 6.93
C MET A 19 8.11 -4.94 5.74
N GLU A 20 8.66 -5.99 5.17
CA GLU A 20 8.04 -6.77 4.08
C GLU A 20 6.89 -7.66 4.57
N THR A 21 6.77 -7.89 5.87
CA THR A 21 5.74 -8.75 6.47
C THR A 21 4.39 -8.02 6.49
N ASN A 22 3.45 -8.48 5.65
CA ASN A 22 2.10 -7.90 5.58
C ASN A 22 1.07 -8.78 6.34
N PRO A 23 0.59 -8.35 7.52
CA PRO A 23 -0.38 -9.11 8.31
C PRO A 23 -1.75 -9.28 7.61
N ALA A 24 -2.10 -8.41 6.65
CA ALA A 24 -3.34 -8.52 5.90
C ALA A 24 -3.36 -9.78 5.00
N VAL A 25 -2.21 -10.20 4.48
CA VAL A 25 -2.07 -11.44 3.70
C VAL A 25 -2.36 -12.65 4.59
N ILE A 26 -1.85 -12.63 5.83
CA ILE A 26 -2.11 -13.67 6.84
C ILE A 26 -3.61 -13.73 7.16
N ALA A 27 -4.27 -12.58 7.29
CA ALA A 27 -5.69 -12.49 7.63
C ALA A 27 -6.62 -13.07 6.56
N LYS A 28 -6.29 -12.94 5.27
CA LYS A 28 -7.11 -13.46 4.16
C LYS A 28 -7.03 -14.99 4.00
N ALA A 29 -5.91 -15.62 4.36
CA ALA A 29 -5.65 -17.05 4.17
C ALA A 29 -5.68 -17.88 5.48
N ARG A 30 -6.32 -17.37 6.52
CA ARG A 30 -6.21 -17.77 7.94
C ARG A 30 -6.11 -19.29 8.19
N ARG A 31 -7.08 -20.08 7.76
CA ARG A 31 -7.16 -21.51 8.14
C ARG A 31 -6.12 -22.37 7.42
N ALA A 32 -6.01 -22.23 6.10
CA ALA A 32 -5.10 -23.04 5.32
C ALA A 32 -3.62 -22.65 5.55
N ALA A 33 -3.30 -21.34 5.57
CA ALA A 33 -1.94 -20.89 5.86
C ALA A 33 -1.47 -21.30 7.26
N PHE A 34 -2.35 -21.21 8.26
CA PHE A 34 -2.03 -21.62 9.63
C PHE A 34 -1.80 -23.13 9.75
N SER A 35 -2.66 -23.99 9.14
CA SER A 35 -2.48 -25.43 9.17
C SER A 35 -1.18 -25.87 8.46
N VAL A 36 -0.87 -25.23 7.31
CA VAL A 36 0.37 -25.50 6.57
C VAL A 36 1.59 -25.10 7.37
N SER A 37 1.60 -23.91 7.96
CA SER A 37 2.70 -23.44 8.79
C SER A 37 2.87 -24.30 10.04
N LEU A 38 1.79 -24.57 10.78
CA LEU A 38 1.88 -25.36 12.01
C LEU A 38 2.44 -26.77 11.76
N ALA A 39 1.91 -27.49 10.76
CA ALA A 39 2.44 -28.80 10.39
C ALA A 39 3.85 -28.70 9.77
N GLY A 40 4.07 -27.66 8.97
CA GLY A 40 5.36 -27.34 8.34
C GLY A 40 6.45 -26.91 9.33
N ILE A 41 6.12 -26.55 10.56
CA ILE A 41 7.05 -26.30 11.67
C ILE A 41 7.21 -27.55 12.54
N ILE A 42 6.11 -28.11 13.02
CA ILE A 42 6.14 -29.20 14.01
C ILE A 42 6.84 -30.44 13.46
N VAL A 43 6.50 -30.87 12.24
CA VAL A 43 7.06 -32.11 11.67
C VAL A 43 8.56 -31.99 11.44
N PRO A 44 9.10 -30.99 10.70
CA PRO A 44 10.54 -30.89 10.52
C PRO A 44 11.29 -30.52 11.79
N PHE A 45 10.68 -29.77 12.73
CA PHE A 45 11.27 -29.51 14.03
C PHE A 45 11.46 -30.80 14.83
N ALA A 46 10.44 -31.64 14.93
CA ALA A 46 10.53 -32.92 15.65
C ALA A 46 11.58 -33.85 15.02
N ILE A 47 11.62 -33.94 13.69
CA ILE A 47 12.62 -34.73 12.98
C ILE A 47 14.03 -34.16 13.19
N GLY A 48 14.18 -32.83 13.07
CA GLY A 48 15.48 -32.16 13.29
C GLY A 48 15.96 -32.23 14.72
N PHE A 49 15.06 -32.11 15.70
CA PHE A 49 15.37 -32.31 17.12
C PHE A 49 15.86 -33.75 17.39
N THR A 50 15.12 -34.73 16.85
CA THR A 50 15.51 -36.14 16.98
C THR A 50 16.86 -36.42 16.33
N LEU A 51 17.12 -35.87 15.15
CA LEU A 51 18.41 -35.97 14.47
C LEU A 51 19.54 -35.37 15.32
N GLY A 52 19.34 -34.15 15.85
CA GLY A 52 20.31 -33.50 16.73
C GLY A 52 20.55 -34.26 18.04
N TRP A 53 19.50 -34.86 18.60
CA TRP A 53 19.59 -35.68 19.81
C TRP A 53 20.38 -36.96 19.60
N LEU A 54 20.25 -37.59 18.42
CA LEU A 54 20.96 -38.83 18.05
C LEU A 54 22.34 -38.56 17.43
N MET A 55 22.77 -37.31 17.34
CA MET A 55 24.04 -36.93 16.71
C MET A 55 25.24 -37.53 17.50
N PRO A 56 26.29 -38.03 16.80
CA PRO A 56 27.50 -38.46 17.42
C PRO A 56 28.17 -37.37 18.24
N GLU A 57 28.77 -37.71 19.38
CA GLU A 57 29.44 -36.73 20.25
C GLU A 57 30.59 -35.99 19.59
N SER A 58 31.23 -36.61 18.59
CA SER A 58 32.30 -35.99 17.81
C SER A 58 31.88 -34.77 17.01
N LEU A 59 30.58 -34.60 16.72
CA LEU A 59 30.04 -33.47 16.00
C LEU A 59 29.45 -32.40 16.94
N LEU A 60 29.23 -32.74 18.22
CA LEU A 60 28.72 -31.80 19.22
C LEU A 60 29.86 -30.88 19.69
N PRO A 61 29.59 -29.57 19.84
CA PRO A 61 30.58 -28.63 20.41
C PRO A 61 30.91 -28.99 21.85
N ASN A 62 29.90 -29.41 22.62
CA ASN A 62 30.02 -29.92 23.98
C ASN A 62 28.94 -31.00 24.22
N PRO A 63 29.25 -32.19 24.72
CA PRO A 63 28.28 -33.24 25.04
C PRO A 63 27.16 -32.78 25.99
N GLU A 64 27.47 -31.86 26.92
CA GLU A 64 26.49 -31.30 27.86
C GLU A 64 25.46 -30.36 27.17
N SER A 65 25.81 -29.79 26.02
CA SER A 65 24.92 -28.91 25.24
C SER A 65 24.03 -29.63 24.22
N ARG A 66 23.98 -30.99 24.26
CA ARG A 66 23.20 -31.83 23.32
C ARG A 66 21.77 -31.35 23.12
N LEU A 67 21.07 -30.95 24.21
CA LEU A 67 19.72 -30.42 24.14
C LEU A 67 19.64 -29.13 23.31
N ILE A 68 20.56 -28.20 23.57
CA ILE A 68 20.59 -26.89 22.88
C ILE A 68 20.91 -27.10 21.41
N THR A 69 21.90 -27.95 21.10
CA THR A 69 22.23 -28.32 19.71
C THR A 69 21.03 -28.93 18.99
N ALA A 70 20.31 -29.87 19.63
CA ALA A 70 19.13 -30.51 19.08
C ALA A 70 18.00 -29.48 18.80
N LEU A 71 17.79 -28.52 19.70
CA LEU A 71 16.83 -27.44 19.54
C LEU A 71 17.21 -26.53 18.37
N PHE A 72 18.49 -26.14 18.24
CA PHE A 72 18.98 -25.33 17.11
C PHE A 72 18.82 -26.05 15.76
N ILE A 73 19.16 -27.34 15.68
CA ILE A 73 18.98 -28.15 14.48
C ILE A 73 17.48 -28.26 14.14
N GLY A 74 16.64 -28.59 15.14
CA GLY A 74 15.18 -28.61 14.94
C GLY A 74 14.63 -27.31 14.35
N THR A 75 15.08 -26.19 14.88
CA THR A 75 14.68 -24.86 14.41
C THR A 75 15.21 -24.58 13.00
N ALA A 76 16.49 -24.85 12.73
CA ALA A 76 17.08 -24.65 11.42
C ALA A 76 16.40 -25.50 10.34
N LEU A 77 15.87 -26.69 10.68
CA LEU A 77 15.12 -27.53 9.75
C LEU A 77 13.65 -27.08 9.59
N SER A 78 13.10 -26.33 10.52
CA SER A 78 11.67 -25.97 10.53
C SER A 78 11.32 -24.68 9.81
N ILE A 79 12.23 -23.71 9.75
CA ILE A 79 11.97 -22.38 9.17
C ILE A 79 12.00 -22.45 7.64
N ALA A 80 11.22 -21.60 6.97
CA ALA A 80 11.20 -21.44 5.52
C ALA A 80 11.46 -19.98 5.14
N SER A 81 12.12 -19.74 4.00
CA SER A 81 12.43 -18.39 3.53
C SER A 81 11.28 -17.76 2.75
N VAL A 82 10.65 -16.74 3.33
CA VAL A 82 9.57 -15.96 2.67
C VAL A 82 10.05 -15.31 1.38
N LYS A 83 11.25 -14.70 1.38
CA LYS A 83 11.75 -13.87 0.27
C LYS A 83 11.87 -14.65 -1.03
N ILE A 84 12.46 -15.83 -0.98
CA ILE A 84 12.72 -16.66 -2.15
C ILE A 84 11.40 -17.22 -2.68
N VAL A 85 10.54 -17.70 -1.79
CA VAL A 85 9.21 -18.21 -2.14
C VAL A 85 8.36 -17.13 -2.79
N ALA A 86 8.28 -15.95 -2.18
CA ALA A 86 7.52 -14.82 -2.71
C ALA A 86 8.05 -14.35 -4.08
N ALA A 87 9.37 -14.38 -4.28
CA ALA A 87 9.96 -14.04 -5.57
C ALA A 87 9.49 -14.99 -6.69
N VAL A 88 9.52 -16.31 -6.46
CA VAL A 88 9.06 -17.30 -7.45
C VAL A 88 7.56 -17.22 -7.67
N VAL A 89 6.77 -17.06 -6.60
CA VAL A 89 5.31 -16.91 -6.69
C VAL A 89 4.94 -15.65 -7.49
N ARG A 90 5.69 -14.56 -7.32
CA ARG A 90 5.53 -13.30 -8.08
C ARG A 90 5.92 -13.47 -9.54
N GLU A 91 7.07 -14.08 -9.81
CA GLU A 91 7.54 -14.35 -11.18
C GLU A 91 6.55 -15.20 -12.00
N MET A 92 5.83 -16.07 -11.31
CA MET A 92 4.83 -16.95 -11.92
C MET A 92 3.42 -16.34 -11.97
N ASP A 93 3.23 -15.08 -11.58
CA ASP A 93 1.94 -14.38 -11.46
C ASP A 93 0.93 -15.05 -10.50
N PHE A 94 1.43 -15.81 -9.51
CA PHE A 94 0.60 -16.47 -8.52
C PHE A 94 0.31 -15.63 -7.26
N MET A 95 0.88 -14.42 -7.12
CA MET A 95 0.67 -13.57 -5.94
C MET A 95 -0.80 -13.23 -5.69
N ARG A 96 -1.58 -13.10 -6.76
CA ARG A 96 -3.02 -12.83 -6.69
C ARG A 96 -3.87 -14.10 -6.60
N ARG A 97 -3.29 -15.27 -6.84
CA ARG A 97 -3.98 -16.55 -6.76
C ARG A 97 -4.05 -17.04 -5.31
N ARG A 98 -5.15 -17.74 -4.96
CA ARG A 98 -5.38 -18.29 -3.62
C ARG A 98 -4.18 -19.11 -3.12
N VAL A 99 -3.65 -19.99 -3.96
CA VAL A 99 -2.50 -20.85 -3.61
C VAL A 99 -1.25 -20.02 -3.32
N GLY A 100 -0.95 -19.02 -4.16
CA GLY A 100 0.19 -18.13 -3.94
C GLY A 100 0.09 -17.35 -2.62
N GLN A 101 -1.11 -16.84 -2.31
CA GLN A 101 -1.36 -16.15 -1.03
C GLN A 101 -1.19 -17.09 0.17
N ILE A 102 -1.62 -18.35 0.06
CA ILE A 102 -1.45 -19.35 1.13
C ILE A 102 0.03 -19.69 1.31
N ILE A 103 0.77 -19.91 0.20
CA ILE A 103 2.22 -20.20 0.25
C ILE A 103 2.96 -19.04 0.96
N VAL A 104 2.76 -17.82 0.52
CA VAL A 104 3.42 -16.64 1.10
C VAL A 104 2.95 -16.42 2.54
N GLY A 105 1.66 -16.53 2.83
CA GLY A 105 1.11 -16.40 4.17
C GLY A 105 1.66 -17.45 5.15
N ALA A 106 1.76 -18.72 4.72
CA ALA A 106 2.36 -19.78 5.53
C ALA A 106 3.84 -19.52 5.80
N ALA A 107 4.60 -19.06 4.79
CA ALA A 107 6.02 -18.74 4.96
C ALA A 107 6.22 -17.54 5.92
N VAL A 108 5.34 -16.53 5.91
CA VAL A 108 5.38 -15.41 6.86
C VAL A 108 5.11 -15.87 8.29
N ILE A 109 4.15 -16.79 8.47
CA ILE A 109 3.87 -17.38 9.80
C ILE A 109 5.08 -18.19 10.26
N ASP A 110 5.68 -19.00 9.38
CA ASP A 110 6.88 -19.80 9.67
C ASP A 110 8.04 -18.93 10.15
N ASP A 111 8.33 -17.84 9.46
CA ASP A 111 9.37 -16.88 9.85
C ASP A 111 9.09 -16.29 11.25
N THR A 112 7.86 -15.81 11.46
CA THR A 112 7.45 -15.21 12.74
C THR A 112 7.56 -16.19 13.91
N VAL A 113 7.06 -17.42 13.73
CA VAL A 113 7.12 -18.47 14.74
C VAL A 113 8.56 -18.95 14.95
N GLY A 114 9.35 -19.02 13.88
CA GLY A 114 10.77 -19.37 13.93
C GLY A 114 11.55 -18.42 14.83
N TRP A 115 11.35 -17.11 14.69
CA TRP A 115 11.99 -16.11 15.56
C TRP A 115 11.55 -16.22 17.02
N LEU A 116 10.30 -16.58 17.28
CA LEU A 116 9.83 -16.84 18.64
C LEU A 116 10.49 -18.08 19.25
N ILE A 117 10.62 -19.16 18.48
CA ILE A 117 11.32 -20.39 18.91
C ILE A 117 12.79 -20.08 19.22
N ILE A 118 13.48 -19.33 18.34
CA ILE A 118 14.88 -18.93 18.54
C ILE A 118 15.02 -18.11 19.82
N ALA A 119 14.09 -17.18 20.07
CA ALA A 119 14.09 -16.37 21.28
C ALA A 119 14.03 -17.24 22.56
N ILE A 120 13.19 -18.27 22.56
CA ILE A 120 13.07 -19.22 23.68
C ILE A 120 14.35 -20.04 23.84
N ILE A 121 14.89 -20.58 22.74
CA ILE A 121 16.11 -21.38 22.75
C ILE A 121 17.31 -20.58 23.26
N PHE A 122 17.37 -19.31 22.83
CA PHE A 122 18.41 -18.39 23.28
C PHE A 122 18.37 -18.18 24.81
N GLY A 123 17.19 -17.98 25.37
CA GLY A 123 17.04 -17.88 26.83
C GLY A 123 17.49 -19.13 27.56
N ILE A 124 17.20 -20.33 27.02
CA ILE A 124 17.66 -21.60 27.57
C ILE A 124 19.19 -21.72 27.46
N ALA A 125 19.77 -21.28 26.35
CA ALA A 125 21.20 -21.46 26.07
C ALA A 125 22.11 -20.58 26.94
N ILE A 126 21.68 -19.34 27.26
CA ILE A 126 22.47 -18.42 28.12
C ILE A 126 22.65 -18.99 29.52
N GLU A 127 21.64 -19.65 30.07
CA GLU A 127 21.67 -20.11 31.48
C GLU A 127 22.29 -21.48 31.65
N GLY A 128 22.47 -22.25 30.59
CA GLY A 128 23.08 -23.59 30.64
C GLY A 128 22.30 -24.62 31.45
N ARG A 129 21.18 -24.24 32.09
CA ARG A 129 20.29 -25.12 32.87
C ARG A 129 18.84 -24.76 32.62
N LEU A 130 17.95 -25.75 32.64
CA LEU A 130 16.49 -25.53 32.56
C LEU A 130 15.99 -25.06 33.94
N ASP A 131 16.05 -23.75 34.21
CA ASP A 131 15.34 -23.16 35.34
C ASP A 131 13.93 -22.79 34.92
N PRO A 132 12.87 -23.48 35.38
CA PRO A 132 11.49 -23.22 35.00
C PRO A 132 11.03 -21.79 35.30
N LEU A 133 11.60 -21.15 36.32
CA LEU A 133 11.22 -19.79 36.72
C LEU A 133 11.77 -18.76 35.74
N HIS A 134 13.04 -18.88 35.34
CA HIS A 134 13.68 -18.01 34.36
C HIS A 134 13.10 -18.23 32.96
N LEU A 135 12.90 -19.49 32.57
CA LEU A 135 12.20 -19.79 31.30
C LEU A 135 10.80 -19.18 31.27
N GLY A 136 10.06 -19.27 32.37
CA GLY A 136 8.77 -18.63 32.54
C GLY A 136 8.83 -17.09 32.38
N LYS A 137 9.82 -16.44 32.97
CA LYS A 137 10.07 -14.99 32.83
C LYS A 137 10.37 -14.60 31.39
N THR A 138 11.27 -15.34 30.72
CA THR A 138 11.65 -15.05 29.32
C THR A 138 10.47 -15.24 28.37
N VAL A 139 9.71 -16.32 28.50
CA VAL A 139 8.52 -16.57 27.68
C VAL A 139 7.44 -15.52 27.96
N LEU A 140 7.14 -15.24 29.23
CA LEU A 140 6.14 -14.24 29.61
C LEU A 140 6.58 -12.82 29.18
N GLY A 141 7.86 -12.48 29.36
CA GLY A 141 8.44 -11.22 28.93
C GLY A 141 8.37 -11.05 27.41
N THR A 142 8.65 -12.10 26.65
CA THR A 142 8.52 -12.11 25.19
C THR A 142 7.06 -11.91 24.75
N LEU A 143 6.13 -12.63 25.37
CA LEU A 143 4.72 -12.46 25.09
C LEU A 143 4.22 -11.06 25.45
N ALA A 144 4.63 -10.55 26.62
CA ALA A 144 4.31 -9.19 27.03
C ALA A 144 4.89 -8.14 26.06
N PHE A 145 6.13 -8.31 25.63
CA PHE A 145 6.78 -7.47 24.62
C PHE A 145 5.98 -7.47 23.29
N LEU A 146 5.59 -8.65 22.80
CA LEU A 146 4.81 -8.76 21.56
C LEU A 146 3.44 -8.11 21.70
N VAL A 147 2.69 -8.41 22.76
CA VAL A 147 1.38 -7.83 23.01
C VAL A 147 1.48 -6.30 23.13
N PHE A 148 2.45 -5.80 23.91
CA PHE A 148 2.69 -4.36 24.04
C PHE A 148 3.05 -3.73 22.68
N SER A 149 3.96 -4.35 21.92
CA SER A 149 4.41 -3.85 20.62
C SER A 149 3.25 -3.72 19.63
N PHE A 150 2.42 -4.75 19.49
CA PHE A 150 1.32 -4.75 18.52
C PHE A 150 0.08 -3.95 18.97
N THR A 151 -0.07 -3.65 20.27
CA THR A 151 -1.19 -2.84 20.78
C THR A 151 -0.81 -1.38 20.94
N ILE A 152 0.11 -1.10 21.85
CA ILE A 152 0.54 0.26 22.22
C ILE A 152 1.70 0.71 21.33
N GLY A 153 2.69 -0.14 21.12
CA GLY A 153 3.90 0.14 20.35
C GLY A 153 3.60 0.62 18.94
N ARG A 154 2.62 0.00 18.27
CA ARG A 154 2.16 0.42 16.95
C ARG A 154 1.74 1.90 16.91
N ARG A 155 1.01 2.36 17.92
CA ARG A 155 0.58 3.77 18.02
C ARG A 155 1.75 4.71 18.29
N ILE A 156 2.69 4.29 19.15
CA ILE A 156 3.89 5.06 19.49
C ILE A 156 4.78 5.19 18.25
N VAL A 157 5.11 4.09 17.58
CA VAL A 157 5.96 4.07 16.38
C VAL A 157 5.38 4.95 15.28
N SER A 158 4.08 4.81 14.98
CA SER A 158 3.41 5.65 13.97
C SER A 158 3.44 7.13 14.34
N ARG A 159 3.29 7.49 15.62
CA ARG A 159 3.40 8.89 16.08
C ARG A 159 4.83 9.43 15.98
N LEU A 160 5.84 8.62 16.32
CA LEU A 160 7.24 9.02 16.24
C LEU A 160 7.67 9.26 14.79
N ILE A 161 7.30 8.36 13.87
CA ILE A 161 7.60 8.50 12.44
C ILE A 161 6.88 9.74 11.88
N ARG A 162 5.61 9.96 12.26
CA ARG A 162 4.86 11.16 11.88
C ARG A 162 5.53 12.42 12.40
N TRP A 163 5.91 12.45 13.66
CA TRP A 163 6.59 13.59 14.27
C TRP A 163 7.91 13.89 13.55
N ALA A 164 8.71 12.87 13.22
CA ALA A 164 9.96 13.04 12.47
C ALA A 164 9.70 13.61 11.07
N ASN A 165 8.72 13.08 10.35
CA ASN A 165 8.35 13.53 9.02
C ASN A 165 7.83 14.99 9.02
N ASP A 166 7.00 15.35 9.99
CA ASP A 166 6.32 16.66 10.04
C ASP A 166 7.22 17.78 10.57
N ARG A 167 8.13 17.45 11.52
CA ARG A 167 8.99 18.44 12.17
C ARG A 167 10.33 18.64 11.48
N LEU A 168 10.95 17.57 11.02
CA LEU A 168 12.32 17.62 10.52
C LEU A 168 12.41 17.80 9.01
N GLN A 169 11.30 17.61 8.29
CA GLN A 169 11.15 17.83 6.84
C GLN A 169 12.32 17.25 6.00
N SER A 170 12.91 16.15 6.47
CA SER A 170 14.05 15.49 5.87
C SER A 170 13.84 13.97 5.89
N GLU A 171 14.01 13.34 4.75
CA GLU A 171 13.92 11.88 4.61
C GLU A 171 14.98 11.16 5.46
N TYR A 172 16.17 11.73 5.57
CA TYR A 172 17.24 11.19 6.41
C TYR A 172 16.88 11.18 7.89
N ALA A 173 16.08 12.14 8.35
CA ALA A 173 15.59 12.17 9.73
C ALA A 173 14.60 11.04 9.99
N VAL A 174 13.75 10.70 9.02
CA VAL A 174 12.83 9.57 9.12
C VAL A 174 13.61 8.25 9.13
N ILE A 175 14.61 8.08 8.27
CA ILE A 175 15.49 6.90 8.26
C ILE A 175 16.21 6.76 9.61
N SER A 176 16.78 7.86 10.13
CA SER A 176 17.45 7.86 11.44
C SER A 176 16.49 7.48 12.58
N MET A 177 15.24 7.95 12.54
CA MET A 177 14.21 7.56 13.49
C MET A 177 13.86 6.08 13.40
N ILE A 178 13.75 5.53 12.19
CA ILE A 178 13.52 4.09 11.95
C ILE A 178 14.65 3.26 12.58
N LEU A 179 15.90 3.64 12.34
CA LEU A 179 17.06 2.94 12.90
C LEU A 179 17.12 3.07 14.43
N THR A 180 16.75 4.22 14.97
CA THR A 180 16.66 4.44 16.42
C THR A 180 15.58 3.54 17.04
N ILE A 181 14.39 3.46 16.43
CA ILE A 181 13.31 2.58 16.89
C ILE A 181 13.78 1.12 16.86
N MET A 182 14.44 0.69 15.79
CA MET A 182 15.02 -0.66 15.68
C MET A 182 15.99 -0.93 16.82
N GLY A 183 16.94 -0.01 17.06
CA GLY A 183 17.94 -0.15 18.12
C GLY A 183 17.32 -0.22 19.51
N VAL A 184 16.35 0.66 19.82
CA VAL A 184 15.63 0.65 21.11
C VAL A 184 14.86 -0.66 21.30
N MET A 185 14.15 -1.16 20.30
CA MET A 185 13.42 -2.42 20.41
C MET A 185 14.36 -3.63 20.54
N ALA A 186 15.51 -3.61 19.86
CA ALA A 186 16.54 -4.60 20.01
C ALA A 186 17.12 -4.62 21.44
N LEU A 187 17.37 -3.45 22.03
CA LEU A 187 17.83 -3.34 23.42
C LEU A 187 16.76 -3.79 24.44
N ILE A 188 15.49 -3.52 24.18
CA ILE A 188 14.39 -4.00 25.04
C ILE A 188 14.35 -5.54 25.05
N THR A 189 14.48 -6.19 23.89
CA THR A 189 14.49 -7.65 23.81
C THR A 189 15.72 -8.24 24.49
N ASP A 190 16.88 -7.62 24.36
CA ASP A 190 18.11 -8.00 25.06
C ASP A 190 17.94 -7.93 26.58
N ALA A 191 17.35 -6.84 27.09
CA ALA A 191 17.07 -6.66 28.52
C ALA A 191 16.05 -7.67 29.09
N ILE A 192 15.18 -8.24 28.25
CA ILE A 192 14.24 -9.33 28.61
C ILE A 192 14.96 -10.70 28.66
N GLY A 193 16.19 -10.78 28.15
CA GLY A 193 16.94 -12.04 28.01
C GLY A 193 16.64 -12.77 26.70
N VAL A 194 16.24 -12.03 25.67
CA VAL A 194 15.93 -12.56 24.33
C VAL A 194 16.88 -11.90 23.32
N HIS A 195 17.22 -12.62 22.25
CA HIS A 195 18.14 -12.09 21.24
C HIS A 195 17.60 -10.79 20.60
N THR A 196 18.48 -9.79 20.43
CA THR A 196 18.22 -8.47 19.82
C THR A 196 17.50 -8.51 18.46
N VAL A 197 17.70 -9.59 17.74
CA VAL A 197 17.11 -9.94 16.45
C VAL A 197 15.59 -9.90 16.46
N LEU A 198 14.92 -10.36 17.53
CA LEU A 198 13.46 -10.30 17.64
C LEU A 198 12.98 -8.85 17.70
N GLY A 199 13.67 -8.00 18.44
CA GLY A 199 13.36 -6.57 18.53
C GLY A 199 13.43 -5.87 17.17
N ALA A 200 14.49 -6.13 16.40
CA ALA A 200 14.66 -5.60 15.06
C ALA A 200 13.56 -6.06 14.09
N PHE A 201 13.18 -7.33 14.14
CA PHE A 201 12.12 -7.91 13.33
C PHE A 201 10.75 -7.30 13.64
N VAL A 202 10.40 -7.21 14.94
CA VAL A 202 9.13 -6.59 15.38
C VAL A 202 9.09 -5.10 15.04
N ALA A 203 10.21 -4.37 15.21
CA ALA A 203 10.32 -2.98 14.76
C ALA A 203 10.00 -2.86 13.27
N GLY A 204 10.55 -3.74 12.44
CA GLY A 204 10.27 -3.80 11.01
C GLY A 204 8.78 -3.97 10.71
N ILE A 205 8.10 -4.91 11.38
CA ILE A 205 6.65 -5.11 11.20
C ILE A 205 5.85 -3.84 11.53
N LEU A 206 6.19 -3.16 12.63
CA LEU A 206 5.48 -1.96 13.07
C LEU A 206 5.71 -0.78 12.10
N ILE A 207 6.93 -0.63 11.61
CA ILE A 207 7.32 0.42 10.66
C ILE A 207 6.68 0.17 9.30
N GLY A 208 6.72 -1.05 8.79
CA GLY A 208 6.11 -1.44 7.51
C GLY A 208 4.59 -1.26 7.45
N GLN A 209 3.92 -1.23 8.62
CA GLN A 209 2.48 -0.92 8.73
C GLN A 209 2.18 0.58 8.86
N SER A 210 3.20 1.43 8.91
CA SER A 210 3.00 2.87 9.03
C SER A 210 2.55 3.48 7.69
N PRO A 211 1.41 4.18 7.64
CA PRO A 211 0.91 4.79 6.41
C PRO A 211 1.77 5.96 5.90
N ILE A 212 2.77 6.38 6.68
CA ILE A 212 3.64 7.52 6.39
C ILE A 212 4.96 7.08 5.75
N LEU A 213 5.22 5.78 5.72
CA LEU A 213 6.40 5.26 5.05
C LEU A 213 6.24 5.45 3.54
N THR A 214 6.78 6.55 3.00
CA THR A 214 6.75 6.82 1.57
C THR A 214 7.57 5.75 0.83
N ARG A 215 7.15 5.43 -0.38
CA ARG A 215 7.85 4.46 -1.24
C ARG A 215 9.33 4.80 -1.40
N HIS A 216 9.64 6.08 -1.46
CA HIS A 216 11.02 6.57 -1.60
C HIS A 216 11.90 6.27 -0.37
N ILE A 217 11.38 6.45 0.84
CA ILE A 217 12.09 6.11 2.09
C ILE A 217 12.33 4.59 2.18
N ASP A 218 11.33 3.78 1.83
CA ASP A 218 11.48 2.32 1.78
C ASP A 218 12.58 1.90 0.78
N GLU A 219 12.59 2.49 -0.42
CA GLU A 219 13.59 2.21 -1.46
C GLU A 219 15.00 2.61 -1.03
N GLN A 220 15.19 3.76 -0.38
CA GLN A 220 16.50 4.21 0.13
C GLN A 220 17.01 3.28 1.24
N LEU A 221 16.17 2.93 2.22
CA LEU A 221 16.54 2.04 3.30
C LEU A 221 16.86 0.63 2.80
N ARG A 222 16.03 0.11 1.90
CA ARG A 222 16.25 -1.16 1.20
C ARG A 222 17.57 -1.14 0.42
N GLY A 223 17.83 -0.06 -0.33
CA GLY A 223 19.06 0.13 -1.09
C GLY A 223 20.30 0.04 -0.20
N LEU A 224 20.29 0.73 0.93
CA LEU A 224 21.38 0.69 1.91
C LEU A 224 21.61 -0.73 2.47
N ILE A 225 20.53 -1.42 2.85
CA ILE A 225 20.60 -2.76 3.44
C ILE A 225 21.13 -3.76 2.42
N VAL A 226 20.61 -3.75 1.21
CA VAL A 226 20.95 -4.71 0.16
C VAL A 226 22.34 -4.45 -0.42
N ALA A 227 22.75 -3.18 -0.55
CA ALA A 227 24.06 -2.85 -1.14
C ALA A 227 25.23 -2.98 -0.17
N LEU A 228 25.02 -2.75 1.13
CA LEU A 228 26.10 -2.73 2.12
C LEU A 228 26.00 -3.87 3.13
N PHE A 229 24.92 -3.95 3.87
CA PHE A 229 24.83 -4.85 5.03
C PHE A 229 24.63 -6.32 4.65
N MET A 230 23.82 -6.59 3.64
CA MET A 230 23.56 -7.95 3.18
C MET A 230 24.83 -8.65 2.64
N PRO A 231 25.64 -8.04 1.75
CA PRO A 231 26.87 -8.64 1.27
C PRO A 231 27.90 -8.90 2.39
N VAL A 232 28.06 -7.95 3.32
CA VAL A 232 28.99 -8.11 4.45
C VAL A 232 28.58 -9.28 5.33
N PHE A 233 27.30 -9.37 5.68
CA PHE A 233 26.80 -10.49 6.47
C PHE A 233 27.03 -11.84 5.77
N PHE A 234 26.64 -11.96 4.50
CA PHE A 234 26.81 -13.23 3.78
C PHE A 234 28.26 -13.57 3.50
N ALA A 235 29.13 -12.56 3.30
CA ALA A 235 30.56 -12.81 3.17
C ALA A 235 31.16 -13.36 4.46
N VAL A 236 30.84 -12.78 5.62
CA VAL A 236 31.31 -13.28 6.93
C VAL A 236 30.75 -14.68 7.21
N ALA A 237 29.46 -14.90 6.96
CA ALA A 237 28.84 -16.22 7.13
C ALA A 237 29.47 -17.27 6.18
N GLY A 238 29.71 -16.89 4.92
CA GLY A 238 30.37 -17.75 3.94
C GLY A 238 31.82 -18.09 4.29
N LEU A 239 32.57 -17.12 4.82
CA LEU A 239 33.96 -17.34 5.31
C LEU A 239 34.00 -18.21 6.58
N SER A 240 32.92 -18.21 7.36
CA SER A 240 32.81 -19.08 8.56
C SER A 240 32.45 -20.52 8.22
N ALA A 241 31.88 -20.76 7.02
CA ALA A 241 31.51 -22.07 6.53
C ALA A 241 32.74 -22.77 5.88
N ASP A 242 33.06 -23.93 6.34
CA ASP A 242 34.11 -24.78 5.75
C ASP A 242 33.46 -25.86 4.87
N LEU A 243 33.33 -25.58 3.58
CA LEU A 243 32.78 -26.57 2.65
C LEU A 243 33.78 -27.69 2.29
N THR A 244 35.04 -27.61 2.73
CA THR A 244 36.01 -28.68 2.50
C THR A 244 35.68 -29.94 3.31
N ILE A 245 34.83 -29.82 4.35
CA ILE A 245 34.26 -30.97 5.07
C ILE A 245 33.57 -31.97 4.13
N LEU A 246 33.03 -31.51 3.03
CA LEU A 246 32.37 -32.35 2.02
C LEU A 246 33.37 -33.25 1.24
N ALA A 247 34.68 -33.01 1.35
CA ALA A 247 35.69 -33.90 0.80
C ALA A 247 35.85 -35.19 1.67
N ASN A 248 35.41 -35.18 2.92
CA ASN A 248 35.35 -36.36 3.77
C ASN A 248 34.11 -37.19 3.45
N PRO A 249 34.22 -38.45 3.00
CA PRO A 249 33.08 -39.28 2.59
C PRO A 249 32.02 -39.45 3.68
N LEU A 250 32.43 -39.54 4.95
CA LEU A 250 31.51 -39.67 6.07
C LEU A 250 30.71 -38.39 6.29
N LEU A 251 31.39 -37.22 6.31
CA LEU A 251 30.74 -35.92 6.49
C LEU A 251 29.88 -35.55 5.29
N LEU A 252 30.29 -35.95 4.08
CA LEU A 252 29.45 -35.82 2.87
C LEU A 252 28.18 -36.66 3.00
N ALA A 253 28.28 -37.92 3.40
CA ALA A 253 27.12 -38.81 3.59
C ALA A 253 26.16 -38.25 4.66
N LEU A 254 26.70 -37.73 5.76
CA LEU A 254 25.90 -37.06 6.81
C LEU A 254 25.24 -35.79 6.30
N SER A 255 25.96 -34.97 5.52
CA SER A 255 25.40 -33.74 4.91
C SER A 255 24.27 -34.05 3.94
N VAL A 256 24.43 -35.06 3.08
CA VAL A 256 23.39 -35.51 2.16
C VAL A 256 22.18 -36.05 2.92
N GLY A 257 22.43 -36.89 3.97
CA GLY A 257 21.39 -37.37 4.87
C GLY A 257 20.62 -36.22 5.54
N PHE A 258 21.35 -35.20 6.00
CA PHE A 258 20.78 -34.00 6.61
C PHE A 258 19.86 -33.21 5.62
N ILE A 259 20.32 -33.01 4.38
CA ILE A 259 19.54 -32.37 3.31
C ILE A 259 18.27 -33.16 2.98
N LEU A 260 18.39 -34.48 2.85
CA LEU A 260 17.25 -35.35 2.54
C LEU A 260 16.22 -35.37 3.66
N ILE A 261 16.64 -35.52 4.90
CA ILE A 261 15.79 -35.53 6.09
C ILE A 261 15.09 -34.19 6.25
N ALA A 262 15.83 -33.10 6.10
CA ALA A 262 15.28 -31.73 6.15
C ALA A 262 14.22 -31.50 5.07
N SER A 263 14.48 -31.93 3.83
CA SER A 263 13.56 -31.78 2.71
C SER A 263 12.33 -32.67 2.86
N ILE A 264 12.50 -33.93 3.24
CA ILE A 264 11.38 -34.86 3.46
C ILE A 264 10.48 -34.38 4.61
N GLY A 265 11.07 -33.95 5.72
CA GLY A 265 10.33 -33.44 6.88
C GLY A 265 9.51 -32.20 6.54
N LYS A 266 10.12 -31.23 5.83
CA LYS A 266 9.43 -30.01 5.42
C LYS A 266 8.35 -30.29 4.38
N PHE A 267 8.65 -31.16 3.41
CA PHE A 267 7.71 -31.58 2.38
C PHE A 267 6.50 -32.29 3.00
N ALA A 268 6.72 -33.28 3.87
CA ALA A 268 5.67 -34.03 4.54
C ALA A 268 4.80 -33.11 5.41
N GLY A 269 5.42 -32.26 6.23
CA GLY A 269 4.71 -31.31 7.08
C GLY A 269 3.83 -30.34 6.28
N ALA A 270 4.38 -29.70 5.24
CA ALA A 270 3.62 -28.75 4.41
C ALA A 270 2.53 -29.44 3.58
N PHE A 271 2.78 -30.66 3.07
CA PHE A 271 1.77 -31.43 2.32
C PHE A 271 0.60 -31.85 3.21
N VAL A 272 0.89 -32.40 4.39
CA VAL A 272 -0.14 -32.79 5.38
C VAL A 272 -0.90 -31.55 5.85
N GLY A 273 -0.20 -30.45 6.18
CA GLY A 273 -0.82 -29.20 6.57
C GLY A 273 -1.74 -28.63 5.49
N GLY A 274 -1.36 -28.76 4.23
CA GLY A 274 -2.19 -28.37 3.07
C GLY A 274 -3.45 -29.22 2.98
N ALA A 275 -3.34 -30.52 3.09
CA ALA A 275 -4.48 -31.44 3.09
C ALA A 275 -5.45 -31.14 4.25
N LEU A 276 -4.93 -30.92 5.46
CA LEU A 276 -5.73 -30.52 6.64
C LEU A 276 -6.37 -29.13 6.48
N GLY A 277 -5.72 -28.24 5.72
CA GLY A 277 -6.23 -26.92 5.35
C GLY A 277 -7.32 -26.93 4.27
N GLY A 278 -7.69 -28.12 3.73
CA GLY A 278 -8.71 -28.27 2.70
C GLY A 278 -8.22 -27.93 1.29
N LEU A 279 -6.94 -28.08 1.02
CA LEU A 279 -6.34 -27.88 -0.29
C LEU A 279 -6.34 -29.18 -1.11
N THR A 280 -6.39 -29.02 -2.43
CA THR A 280 -6.27 -30.16 -3.34
C THR A 280 -4.86 -30.76 -3.30
N GLY A 281 -4.69 -32.02 -3.72
CA GLY A 281 -3.36 -32.64 -3.74
C GLY A 281 -2.33 -31.90 -4.60
N LYS A 282 -2.76 -31.23 -5.69
CA LYS A 282 -1.87 -30.41 -6.52
C LYS A 282 -1.43 -29.14 -5.81
N GLU A 283 -2.35 -28.50 -5.09
CA GLU A 283 -2.07 -27.30 -4.28
C GLU A 283 -1.15 -27.64 -3.10
N SER A 284 -1.46 -28.74 -2.38
CA SER A 284 -0.60 -29.24 -1.28
C SER A 284 0.79 -29.58 -1.75
N LEU A 285 0.94 -30.14 -2.94
CA LEU A 285 2.24 -30.44 -3.55
C LEU A 285 3.03 -29.15 -3.86
N ALA A 286 2.36 -28.13 -4.42
CA ALA A 286 3.02 -26.84 -4.65
C ALA A 286 3.46 -26.17 -3.36
N LEU A 287 2.62 -26.23 -2.30
CA LEU A 287 3.01 -25.76 -0.97
C LEU A 287 4.22 -26.52 -0.43
N ALA A 288 4.24 -27.84 -0.55
CA ALA A 288 5.35 -28.68 -0.09
C ALA A 288 6.67 -28.27 -0.75
N PHE A 289 6.67 -28.02 -2.06
CA PHE A 289 7.87 -27.51 -2.74
C PHE A 289 8.22 -26.08 -2.35
N GLY A 290 7.22 -25.18 -2.24
CA GLY A 290 7.45 -23.80 -1.84
C GLY A 290 8.02 -23.67 -0.44
N MET A 291 7.46 -24.41 0.52
CA MET A 291 7.89 -24.36 1.91
C MET A 291 9.27 -24.99 2.16
N ASN A 292 9.84 -25.71 1.19
CA ASN A 292 11.21 -26.22 1.27
C ASN A 292 12.29 -25.17 0.90
N ALA A 293 11.88 -23.93 0.61
CA ALA A 293 12.80 -22.81 0.43
C ALA A 293 13.50 -22.49 1.74
N ARG A 294 14.80 -22.42 1.70
CA ARG A 294 15.64 -21.98 2.81
C ARG A 294 16.43 -20.75 2.38
N GLY A 295 16.92 -19.95 3.32
CA GLY A 295 17.57 -18.71 2.92
C GLY A 295 18.37 -18.04 4.01
N SER A 296 18.28 -16.69 4.05
CA SER A 296 19.03 -15.88 5.02
C SER A 296 18.69 -16.23 6.46
N THR A 297 17.46 -16.60 6.75
CA THR A 297 16.98 -16.88 8.10
C THR A 297 17.71 -18.07 8.71
N GLU A 298 17.87 -19.17 7.94
CA GLU A 298 18.62 -20.36 8.42
C GLU A 298 20.09 -20.06 8.66
N VAL A 299 20.72 -19.28 7.77
CA VAL A 299 22.11 -18.87 7.92
C VAL A 299 22.28 -17.98 9.16
N ILE A 300 21.32 -17.08 9.42
CA ILE A 300 21.31 -16.24 10.64
C ILE A 300 21.18 -17.12 11.89
N VAL A 301 20.22 -18.06 11.91
CA VAL A 301 20.02 -19.00 13.02
C VAL A 301 21.27 -19.83 13.27
N ALA A 302 21.87 -20.37 12.20
CA ALA A 302 23.10 -21.14 12.30
C ALA A 302 24.28 -20.28 12.80
N SER A 303 24.40 -19.02 12.34
CA SER A 303 25.44 -18.08 12.78
C SER A 303 25.30 -17.74 14.27
N ILE A 304 24.06 -17.53 14.74
CA ILE A 304 23.76 -17.34 16.16
C ILE A 304 24.16 -18.59 16.94
N GLY A 305 23.77 -19.80 16.50
CA GLY A 305 24.14 -21.06 17.15
C GLY A 305 25.64 -21.30 17.21
N LEU A 306 26.38 -20.93 16.15
CA LEU A 306 27.83 -21.00 16.11
C LEU A 306 28.47 -20.00 17.09
N SER A 307 28.02 -18.75 17.11
CA SER A 307 28.55 -17.70 17.99
C SER A 307 28.33 -17.99 19.48
N MET A 308 27.26 -18.71 19.80
CA MET A 308 26.93 -19.15 21.16
C MET A 308 27.65 -20.48 21.57
N GLY A 309 28.36 -21.12 20.65
CA GLY A 309 28.92 -22.46 20.90
C GLY A 309 27.87 -23.56 20.98
N ALA A 310 26.66 -23.33 20.51
CA ALA A 310 25.58 -24.31 20.40
C ALA A 310 25.72 -25.22 19.18
N LEU A 311 26.42 -24.75 18.15
CA LEU A 311 26.75 -25.52 16.95
C LEU A 311 28.26 -25.57 16.73
N SER A 312 28.77 -26.72 16.30
CA SER A 312 30.15 -26.86 15.83
C SER A 312 30.28 -26.24 14.42
N ARG A 313 31.52 -25.96 13.99
CA ARG A 313 31.78 -25.47 12.62
C ARG A 313 31.31 -26.46 11.56
N ASP A 314 31.43 -27.75 11.80
CA ASP A 314 30.97 -28.79 10.88
C ASP A 314 29.44 -28.76 10.72
N LEU A 315 28.69 -28.68 11.83
CA LEU A 315 27.26 -28.58 11.83
C LEU A 315 26.78 -27.28 11.16
N PHE A 316 27.46 -26.17 11.46
CA PHE A 316 27.20 -24.89 10.78
C PHE A 316 27.38 -25.03 9.28
N SER A 317 28.49 -25.62 8.82
CA SER A 317 28.79 -25.81 7.40
C SER A 317 27.79 -26.76 6.72
N MET A 318 27.32 -27.80 7.41
CA MET A 318 26.25 -28.68 6.91
C MET A 318 24.93 -27.96 6.76
N ILE A 319 24.54 -27.08 7.70
CA ILE A 319 23.32 -26.25 7.62
C ILE A 319 23.42 -25.27 6.45
N VAL A 320 24.58 -24.62 6.28
CA VAL A 320 24.81 -23.69 5.15
C VAL A 320 24.74 -24.45 3.82
N ALA A 321 25.40 -25.60 3.70
CA ALA A 321 25.32 -26.44 2.50
C ALA A 321 23.88 -26.88 2.20
N MET A 322 23.12 -27.29 3.22
CA MET A 322 21.71 -27.62 3.11
C MET A 322 20.90 -26.43 2.60
N ALA A 323 21.11 -25.24 3.16
CA ALA A 323 20.39 -24.03 2.75
C ALA A 323 20.66 -23.69 1.27
N ILE A 324 21.91 -23.81 0.81
CA ILE A 324 22.29 -23.58 -0.59
C ILE A 324 21.57 -24.57 -1.51
N VAL A 325 21.70 -25.89 -1.24
CA VAL A 325 21.14 -26.93 -2.11
C VAL A 325 19.62 -26.84 -2.19
N THR A 326 18.94 -26.73 -1.05
CA THR A 326 17.46 -26.65 -1.02
C THR A 326 16.94 -25.38 -1.67
N THR A 327 17.64 -24.25 -1.50
CA THR A 327 17.31 -22.97 -2.12
C THR A 327 17.44 -23.05 -3.65
N MET A 328 18.48 -23.68 -4.17
CA MET A 328 18.65 -23.88 -5.62
C MET A 328 17.62 -24.84 -6.21
N MET A 329 17.21 -25.85 -5.46
CA MET A 329 16.21 -26.83 -5.91
C MET A 329 14.77 -26.32 -5.87
N MET A 330 14.45 -25.39 -4.98
CA MET A 330 13.07 -24.94 -4.77
C MET A 330 12.46 -24.22 -5.98
N PRO A 331 13.12 -23.22 -6.64
CA PRO A 331 12.49 -22.47 -7.72
C PRO A 331 12.04 -23.37 -8.90
N PRO A 332 12.87 -24.29 -9.44
CA PRO A 332 12.42 -25.16 -10.54
C PRO A 332 11.29 -26.11 -10.12
N THR A 333 11.35 -26.67 -8.90
CA THR A 333 10.34 -27.60 -8.42
C THR A 333 9.00 -26.89 -8.13
N LEU A 334 9.03 -25.71 -7.54
CA LEU A 334 7.84 -24.89 -7.32
C LEU A 334 7.21 -24.44 -8.63
N ARG A 335 8.02 -23.94 -9.60
CA ARG A 335 7.50 -23.55 -10.94
C ARG A 335 6.83 -24.72 -11.62
N TRP A 336 7.42 -25.91 -11.55
CA TRP A 336 6.85 -27.14 -12.11
C TRP A 336 5.51 -27.48 -11.45
N ALA A 337 5.38 -27.37 -10.13
CA ALA A 337 4.14 -27.64 -9.41
C ALA A 337 3.06 -26.59 -9.71
N LEU A 338 3.40 -25.31 -9.70
CA LEU A 338 2.45 -24.21 -9.94
C LEU A 338 1.85 -24.26 -11.36
N ARG A 339 2.64 -24.62 -12.37
CA ARG A 339 2.14 -24.78 -13.76
C ARG A 339 1.03 -25.83 -13.89
N ARG A 340 0.89 -26.73 -12.94
CA ARG A 340 -0.12 -27.82 -12.95
C ARG A 340 -1.43 -27.44 -12.26
N ILE A 341 -1.51 -26.24 -11.68
CA ILE A 341 -2.70 -25.74 -10.99
C ILE A 341 -3.52 -24.92 -11.99
N PRO A 342 -4.69 -25.40 -12.43
CA PRO A 342 -5.54 -24.63 -13.35
C PRO A 342 -6.08 -23.37 -12.69
N LEU A 343 -6.38 -22.36 -13.50
CA LEU A 343 -7.09 -21.17 -13.06
C LEU A 343 -8.59 -21.49 -13.00
N THR A 344 -9.23 -21.27 -11.84
CA THR A 344 -10.69 -21.44 -11.73
C THR A 344 -11.42 -20.23 -12.35
N PRO A 345 -12.65 -20.40 -12.88
CA PRO A 345 -13.42 -19.28 -13.44
C PRO A 345 -13.60 -18.12 -12.45
N GLU A 346 -13.91 -18.42 -11.19
CA GLU A 346 -14.11 -17.43 -10.12
C GLU A 346 -12.81 -16.67 -9.81
N GLU A 347 -11.68 -17.37 -9.83
CA GLU A 347 -10.36 -16.77 -9.60
C GLU A 347 -9.95 -15.87 -10.79
N ARG A 348 -10.31 -16.27 -12.00
CA ARG A 348 -10.09 -15.49 -13.22
C ARG A 348 -10.89 -14.18 -13.19
N ASP A 349 -12.18 -14.26 -12.91
CA ASP A 349 -13.06 -13.08 -12.81
C ASP A 349 -12.59 -12.11 -11.72
N ARG A 350 -12.09 -12.64 -10.60
CA ARG A 350 -11.52 -11.81 -9.54
C ARG A 350 -10.24 -11.11 -9.98
N ILE A 351 -9.31 -11.82 -10.61
CA ILE A 351 -8.04 -11.26 -11.10
C ILE A 351 -8.32 -10.20 -12.18
N GLU A 352 -9.25 -10.45 -13.09
CA GLU A 352 -9.66 -9.48 -14.11
C GLU A 352 -10.24 -8.20 -13.50
N ARG A 353 -11.02 -8.32 -12.39
CA ARG A 353 -11.49 -7.14 -11.63
C ARG A 353 -10.34 -6.41 -10.95
N GLU A 354 -9.44 -7.12 -10.25
CA GLU A 354 -8.27 -6.55 -9.60
C GLU A 354 -7.34 -5.85 -10.60
N ASP A 355 -7.14 -6.43 -11.80
CA ASP A 355 -6.35 -5.82 -12.88
C ASP A 355 -6.98 -4.55 -13.44
N ALA A 356 -8.29 -4.55 -13.51
CA ALA A 356 -9.04 -3.37 -13.95
C ALA A 356 -8.96 -2.25 -12.90
N ASP A 357 -9.07 -2.59 -11.61
CA ASP A 357 -8.91 -1.64 -10.51
C ASP A 357 -7.48 -1.11 -10.42
N ALA A 358 -6.46 -1.96 -10.61
CA ALA A 358 -5.06 -1.54 -10.60
C ALA A 358 -4.69 -0.56 -11.75
N LYS A 359 -5.44 -0.58 -12.85
CA LYS A 359 -5.29 0.38 -13.97
C LYS A 359 -6.13 1.64 -13.78
N GLY A 360 -7.07 1.63 -12.84
CA GLY A 360 -7.94 2.76 -12.53
C GLY A 360 -7.18 3.93 -11.95
N PHE A 361 -7.69 5.14 -12.13
CA PHE A 361 -7.12 6.36 -11.54
C PHE A 361 -7.49 6.47 -10.07
N VAL A 362 -8.77 6.36 -9.73
CA VAL A 362 -9.30 6.51 -8.37
C VAL A 362 -8.77 5.43 -7.40
N PRO A 363 -8.69 4.13 -7.77
CA PRO A 363 -8.14 3.10 -6.90
C PRO A 363 -6.68 3.30 -6.52
N ASN A 364 -5.91 4.04 -7.32
CA ASN A 364 -4.49 4.30 -7.05
C ASN A 364 -4.24 5.61 -6.29
N LEU A 365 -5.28 6.33 -5.88
CA LEU A 365 -5.14 7.52 -5.04
C LEU A 365 -4.88 7.11 -3.57
N GLU A 366 -3.70 7.45 -3.07
CA GLU A 366 -3.31 7.18 -1.68
C GLU A 366 -3.68 8.31 -0.73
N ARG A 367 -3.54 9.58 -1.17
CA ARG A 367 -3.80 10.78 -0.39
C ARG A 367 -4.35 11.89 -1.26
N ILE A 368 -5.30 12.66 -0.72
CA ILE A 368 -5.91 13.82 -1.39
C ILE A 368 -5.59 15.09 -0.61
N LEU A 369 -5.06 16.10 -1.31
CA LEU A 369 -4.90 17.45 -0.79
C LEU A 369 -6.05 18.31 -1.27
N VAL A 370 -6.74 19.01 -0.37
CA VAL A 370 -7.94 19.79 -0.66
C VAL A 370 -7.69 21.25 -0.30
N ALA A 371 -7.53 22.11 -1.31
CA ALA A 371 -7.31 23.55 -1.15
C ALA A 371 -8.65 24.28 -1.39
N ILE A 372 -9.28 24.73 -0.33
CA ILE A 372 -10.65 25.28 -0.37
C ILE A 372 -10.78 26.52 0.51
N ASP A 373 -11.72 27.40 0.12
CA ASP A 373 -12.20 28.50 0.94
C ASP A 373 -13.65 28.26 1.40
N ASP A 374 -14.24 29.20 2.12
CA ASP A 374 -15.63 29.11 2.60
C ASP A 374 -16.68 29.49 1.53
N SER A 375 -16.26 29.69 0.29
CA SER A 375 -17.16 29.95 -0.82
C SER A 375 -18.04 28.74 -1.16
N PRO A 376 -19.15 28.94 -1.87
CA PRO A 376 -19.94 27.84 -2.40
C PRO A 376 -19.11 26.85 -3.24
N ASN A 377 -18.13 27.34 -4.00
CA ASN A 377 -17.20 26.49 -4.75
C ASN A 377 -16.31 25.66 -3.82
N GLY A 378 -15.80 26.27 -2.74
CA GLY A 378 -14.97 25.58 -1.75
C GLY A 378 -15.74 24.49 -1.03
N ARG A 379 -16.96 24.76 -0.56
CA ARG A 379 -17.83 23.76 0.09
C ARG A 379 -18.22 22.65 -0.88
N PHE A 380 -18.54 22.95 -2.12
CA PHE A 380 -18.83 21.92 -3.14
C PHE A 380 -17.60 21.06 -3.45
N ALA A 381 -16.41 21.66 -3.54
CA ALA A 381 -15.15 20.94 -3.69
C ALA A 381 -14.87 20.01 -2.49
N ALA A 382 -15.11 20.49 -1.27
CA ALA A 382 -15.01 19.69 -0.04
C ALA A 382 -15.98 18.50 -0.07
N HIS A 383 -17.22 18.72 -0.52
CA HIS A 383 -18.21 17.66 -0.65
C HIS A 383 -17.77 16.59 -1.66
N LEU A 384 -17.35 16.98 -2.86
CA LEU A 384 -16.88 16.02 -3.88
C LEU A 384 -15.62 15.27 -3.42
N ALA A 385 -14.66 15.97 -2.80
CA ALA A 385 -13.45 15.37 -2.26
C ALA A 385 -13.77 14.37 -1.14
N GLY A 386 -14.73 14.69 -0.27
CA GLY A 386 -15.19 13.80 0.79
C GLY A 386 -15.84 12.54 0.25
N LEU A 387 -16.75 12.67 -0.71
CA LEU A 387 -17.38 11.52 -1.40
C LEU A 387 -16.31 10.61 -2.03
N LEU A 388 -15.36 11.20 -2.77
CA LEU A 388 -14.29 10.46 -3.44
C LEU A 388 -13.39 9.74 -2.43
N ALA A 389 -12.99 10.44 -1.36
CA ALA A 389 -12.15 9.89 -0.31
C ALA A 389 -12.86 8.77 0.48
N GLY A 390 -14.14 8.96 0.77
CA GLY A 390 -14.95 8.02 1.56
C GLY A 390 -15.08 6.66 0.90
N THR A 391 -15.29 6.60 -0.43
CA THR A 391 -15.49 5.32 -1.14
C THR A 391 -14.36 4.32 -0.97
N ARG A 392 -13.13 4.79 -0.77
CA ARG A 392 -11.91 3.96 -0.64
C ARG A 392 -11.13 4.17 0.65
N GLY A 393 -11.64 5.02 1.56
CA GLY A 393 -10.94 5.34 2.81
C GLY A 393 -9.63 6.10 2.60
N ILE A 394 -9.58 6.99 1.60
CA ILE A 394 -8.39 7.75 1.26
C ILE A 394 -8.14 8.82 2.31
N LEU A 395 -6.89 8.91 2.78
CA LEU A 395 -6.48 9.98 3.70
C LEU A 395 -6.52 11.34 3.00
N SER A 396 -7.16 12.31 3.63
CA SER A 396 -7.34 13.64 3.04
C SER A 396 -6.84 14.74 3.96
N THR A 397 -6.15 15.73 3.39
CA THR A 397 -5.70 16.91 4.11
C THR A 397 -6.37 18.14 3.52
N VAL A 398 -7.11 18.87 4.37
CA VAL A 398 -7.77 20.12 4.00
C VAL A 398 -6.83 21.28 4.33
N LEU A 399 -6.56 22.12 3.33
CA LEU A 399 -5.90 23.42 3.48
C LEU A 399 -6.92 24.53 3.31
N PRO A 400 -7.32 25.22 4.39
CA PRO A 400 -8.20 26.36 4.28
C PRO A 400 -7.46 27.53 3.63
N MET A 401 -8.04 28.04 2.54
CA MET A 401 -7.54 29.18 1.75
C MET A 401 -8.29 30.45 2.13
N SER A 402 -8.38 30.78 3.41
CA SER A 402 -9.00 32.03 3.85
C SER A 402 -8.34 33.22 3.15
N SER A 403 -9.14 34.07 2.52
CA SER A 403 -8.68 35.14 1.67
C SER A 403 -7.75 36.09 2.42
N THR A 404 -6.47 36.09 2.08
CA THR A 404 -5.47 37.07 2.56
C THR A 404 -5.82 38.51 2.12
N ASP A 405 -6.77 38.68 1.19
CA ASP A 405 -7.31 39.99 0.81
C ASP A 405 -8.14 40.66 1.92
N ALA A 406 -8.73 39.88 2.84
CA ALA A 406 -9.31 40.44 4.06
C ALA A 406 -8.26 41.13 4.95
N GLY A 407 -7.00 40.67 4.90
CA GLY A 407 -5.88 41.27 5.61
C GLY A 407 -5.40 42.60 5.02
N ALA A 408 -5.44 42.73 3.70
CA ALA A 408 -5.07 43.99 3.01
C ALA A 408 -6.16 45.05 3.15
N ALA A 409 -7.45 44.66 3.04
CA ALA A 409 -8.59 45.54 3.34
C ALA A 409 -8.72 45.88 4.84
N ALA A 410 -8.32 44.94 5.72
CA ALA A 410 -8.32 45.16 7.18
C ALA A 410 -7.25 46.15 7.68
N GLY A 411 -6.33 46.61 6.81
CA GLY A 411 -5.41 47.70 7.12
C GLY A 411 -6.12 49.00 7.52
N GLU A 412 -7.31 49.24 7.00
CA GLU A 412 -8.11 50.45 7.23
C GLU A 412 -9.29 50.26 8.20
N MET A 413 -9.55 49.06 8.73
CA MET A 413 -10.68 48.80 9.66
C MET A 413 -10.33 48.95 11.14
N PRO A 414 -11.29 49.36 12.02
CA PRO A 414 -11.13 49.41 13.47
C PRO A 414 -10.81 48.03 14.07
N ARG A 415 -10.08 48.00 15.20
CA ARG A 415 -9.62 46.75 15.85
C ARG A 415 -10.72 45.75 16.22
N ALA A 416 -11.95 46.23 16.48
CA ALA A 416 -13.10 45.37 16.81
C ALA A 416 -13.55 44.54 15.59
N ASP A 417 -13.60 45.16 14.38
CA ASP A 417 -14.05 44.49 13.15
C ASP A 417 -13.02 43.45 12.64
N LYS A 418 -11.74 43.62 13.01
CA LYS A 418 -10.68 42.63 12.71
C LYS A 418 -10.84 41.32 13.47
N ALA A 419 -11.32 41.38 14.69
CA ALA A 419 -11.55 40.19 15.50
C ALA A 419 -12.76 39.38 14.99
N ASP A 420 -13.83 40.09 14.63
CA ASP A 420 -15.03 39.47 14.06
C ASP A 420 -14.79 38.87 12.66
N ALA A 421 -14.02 39.53 11.82
CA ALA A 421 -13.63 39.02 10.51
C ALA A 421 -12.72 37.78 10.63
N ALA A 422 -11.76 37.77 11.56
CA ALA A 422 -10.90 36.59 11.81
C ALA A 422 -11.69 35.42 12.41
N GLN A 423 -12.70 35.73 13.26
CA GLN A 423 -13.55 34.71 13.84
C GLN A 423 -14.55 34.12 12.83
N ALA A 424 -15.05 34.92 11.91
CA ALA A 424 -15.88 34.49 10.79
C ALA A 424 -15.10 33.61 9.81
N ALA A 425 -13.85 33.97 9.45
CA ALA A 425 -12.99 33.16 8.60
C ALA A 425 -12.68 31.78 9.24
N THR A 426 -12.41 31.77 10.54
CA THR A 426 -12.17 30.51 11.28
C THR A 426 -13.42 29.62 11.34
N ALA A 427 -14.62 30.23 11.44
CA ALA A 427 -15.89 29.51 11.46
C ALA A 427 -16.22 28.92 10.07
N GLY A 428 -15.91 29.63 8.97
CA GLY A 428 -16.10 29.15 7.62
C GLY A 428 -15.17 27.99 7.25
N ASP A 429 -13.89 28.07 7.64
CA ASP A 429 -12.93 26.99 7.47
C ASP A 429 -13.37 25.70 8.19
N LEU A 430 -14.05 25.85 9.35
CA LEU A 430 -14.66 24.74 10.06
C LEU A 430 -15.87 24.17 9.33
N ALA A 431 -16.71 25.01 8.68
CA ALA A 431 -17.88 24.58 7.95
C ALA A 431 -17.52 23.76 6.71
N ALA A 432 -16.55 24.22 5.90
CA ALA A 432 -16.07 23.47 4.73
C ALA A 432 -15.44 22.12 5.12
N THR A 433 -14.70 22.09 6.23
CA THR A 433 -14.11 20.84 6.76
C THR A 433 -15.20 19.87 7.26
N GLU A 434 -16.25 20.38 7.89
CA GLU A 434 -17.37 19.56 8.35
C GLU A 434 -18.18 19.01 7.16
N THR A 435 -18.43 19.82 6.14
CA THR A 435 -19.02 19.34 4.88
C THR A 435 -18.24 18.17 4.29
N MET A 436 -16.90 18.25 4.29
CA MET A 436 -16.06 17.16 3.81
C MET A 436 -16.18 15.91 4.68
N ARG A 437 -16.25 16.04 6.00
CA ARG A 437 -16.41 14.89 6.93
C ARG A 437 -17.73 14.18 6.74
N VAL A 438 -18.83 14.93 6.60
CA VAL A 438 -20.15 14.38 6.32
C VAL A 438 -20.16 13.63 4.99
N ALA A 439 -19.58 14.24 3.94
CA ALA A 439 -19.48 13.60 2.64
C ALA A 439 -18.58 12.35 2.65
N LEU A 440 -17.49 12.36 3.43
CA LEU A 440 -16.62 11.20 3.61
C LEU A 440 -17.38 10.03 4.26
N ALA A 441 -18.21 10.30 5.27
CA ALA A 441 -19.03 9.27 5.90
C ALA A 441 -20.05 8.66 4.90
N ALA A 442 -20.71 9.50 4.10
CA ALA A 442 -21.63 9.04 3.06
C ALA A 442 -20.93 8.21 1.97
N GLY A 443 -19.72 8.63 1.55
CA GLY A 443 -18.88 7.86 0.63
C GLY A 443 -18.44 6.51 1.22
N ALA A 444 -18.12 6.46 2.50
CA ALA A 444 -17.73 5.23 3.20
C ALA A 444 -18.89 4.22 3.29
N GLU A 445 -20.11 4.67 3.51
CA GLU A 445 -21.30 3.81 3.48
C GLU A 445 -21.53 3.19 2.08
N ALA A 446 -21.33 3.98 1.03
CA ALA A 446 -21.43 3.50 -0.34
C ALA A 446 -20.31 2.50 -0.68
N GLY A 447 -19.07 2.77 -0.26
CA GLY A 447 -17.93 1.86 -0.44
C GLY A 447 -18.09 0.55 0.30
N ALA A 448 -18.63 0.55 1.52
CA ALA A 448 -18.90 -0.64 2.30
C ALA A 448 -19.94 -1.58 1.64
N ALA A 449 -20.87 -1.02 0.89
CA ALA A 449 -21.87 -1.80 0.14
C ALA A 449 -21.25 -2.59 -1.03
N THR A 450 -20.10 -2.14 -1.55
CA THR A 450 -19.38 -2.78 -2.67
C THR A 450 -18.30 -3.75 -2.22
N ASP A 451 -17.54 -3.43 -1.16
CA ASP A 451 -16.33 -4.17 -0.74
C ASP A 451 -16.41 -4.85 0.65
N GLY A 452 -17.53 -4.73 1.36
CA GLY A 452 -17.85 -5.52 2.57
C GLY A 452 -17.22 -5.08 3.90
N ALA A 453 -16.34 -4.05 3.93
CA ALA A 453 -15.85 -3.41 5.16
C ALA A 453 -15.79 -1.89 4.96
N PRO A 454 -16.25 -1.08 5.92
CA PRO A 454 -16.16 0.37 5.77
C PRO A 454 -14.69 0.81 5.73
N PRO A 455 -14.26 1.49 4.68
CA PRO A 455 -12.91 2.04 4.62
C PRO A 455 -12.75 3.13 5.70
N GLN A 456 -11.64 3.08 6.43
CA GLN A 456 -11.30 4.09 7.45
C GLN A 456 -10.56 5.25 6.77
N GLY A 457 -11.30 6.20 6.18
CA GLY A 457 -10.76 7.49 5.76
C GLY A 457 -10.68 8.45 6.95
N ASP A 458 -9.69 9.33 6.96
CA ASP A 458 -9.55 10.39 7.96
C ASP A 458 -9.31 11.73 7.26
N VAL A 459 -9.81 12.81 7.88
CA VAL A 459 -9.65 14.19 7.39
C VAL A 459 -8.75 14.94 8.36
N GLU A 460 -7.53 15.23 7.92
CA GLU A 460 -6.59 16.09 8.63
C GLU A 460 -6.75 17.55 8.17
N VAL A 461 -6.68 18.49 9.10
CA VAL A 461 -6.68 19.92 8.76
C VAL A 461 -5.25 20.42 8.79
N GLY A 462 -4.75 20.84 7.63
CA GLY A 462 -3.45 21.47 7.49
C GLY A 462 -3.47 22.91 8.03
N ARG A 463 -2.33 23.36 8.55
CA ARG A 463 -2.20 24.75 9.04
C ARG A 463 -1.53 25.60 7.96
N VAL A 464 -2.19 26.68 7.56
CA VAL A 464 -1.59 27.77 6.80
C VAL A 464 -0.99 28.76 7.78
N LYS A 465 0.24 29.18 7.58
CA LYS A 465 0.88 30.21 8.42
C LYS A 465 0.32 31.58 8.06
N HIS A 466 0.24 32.48 9.05
CA HIS A 466 -0.41 33.79 8.91
C HIS A 466 0.17 34.67 7.77
N ASP A 467 1.44 34.50 7.42
CA ASP A 467 2.13 35.28 6.37
C ASP A 467 2.41 34.45 5.12
N GLU A 468 1.84 33.23 4.98
CA GLU A 468 2.13 32.29 3.91
C GLU A 468 1.10 32.45 2.78
N LEU A 469 1.59 32.61 1.56
CA LEU A 469 0.72 32.69 0.37
C LEU A 469 0.05 31.33 0.09
N PRO A 470 -1.20 31.29 -0.41
CA PRO A 470 -1.93 30.05 -0.68
C PRO A 470 -1.15 29.01 -1.47
N HIS A 471 -0.45 29.43 -2.52
CA HIS A 471 0.35 28.52 -3.36
C HIS A 471 1.62 27.98 -2.64
N GLU A 472 2.19 28.73 -1.69
CA GLU A 472 3.32 28.29 -0.89
C GLU A 472 2.88 27.23 0.14
N ALA A 473 1.70 27.42 0.74
CA ALA A 473 1.10 26.44 1.63
C ALA A 473 0.82 25.11 0.90
N VAL A 474 0.25 25.19 -0.31
CA VAL A 474 0.06 24.01 -1.17
C VAL A 474 1.39 23.37 -1.55
N ALA A 475 2.41 24.15 -1.94
CA ALA A 475 3.73 23.63 -2.30
C ALA A 475 4.41 22.91 -1.11
N ARG A 476 4.28 23.45 0.10
CA ARG A 476 4.79 22.83 1.32
C ARG A 476 4.11 21.51 1.62
N GLU A 477 2.76 21.49 1.58
CA GLU A 477 2.01 20.27 1.85
C GLU A 477 2.21 19.22 0.75
N ALA A 478 2.27 19.63 -0.52
CA ALA A 478 2.49 18.75 -1.66
C ALA A 478 3.76 17.87 -1.52
N ARG A 479 4.81 18.40 -0.87
CA ARG A 479 6.05 17.64 -0.60
C ARG A 479 5.86 16.41 0.27
N LYS A 480 4.72 16.29 0.97
CA LYS A 480 4.38 15.13 1.81
C LYS A 480 3.81 13.95 0.99
N GLY A 481 3.73 14.06 -0.34
CA GLY A 481 3.24 13.04 -1.26
C GLY A 481 1.72 12.93 -1.28
N PHE A 482 1.07 13.56 -2.25
CA PHE A 482 -0.36 13.49 -2.50
C PHE A 482 -0.59 13.08 -3.95
N GLY A 483 -1.56 12.19 -4.19
CA GLY A 483 -1.88 11.70 -5.53
C GLY A 483 -2.90 12.55 -6.28
N LEU A 484 -3.60 13.46 -5.58
CA LEU A 484 -4.60 14.36 -6.17
C LEU A 484 -4.67 15.67 -5.38
N LEU A 485 -4.66 16.81 -6.08
CA LEU A 485 -5.02 18.11 -5.52
C LEU A 485 -6.43 18.48 -5.96
N VAL A 486 -7.30 18.79 -5.00
CA VAL A 486 -8.65 19.33 -5.27
C VAL A 486 -8.64 20.81 -4.94
N VAL A 487 -9.05 21.65 -5.90
CA VAL A 487 -9.10 23.11 -5.75
C VAL A 487 -10.51 23.61 -5.94
N GLY A 488 -11.03 24.30 -4.93
CA GLY A 488 -12.31 25.01 -4.99
C GLY A 488 -12.21 26.32 -4.22
N VAL A 489 -12.15 27.42 -4.94
CA VAL A 489 -12.07 28.78 -4.39
C VAL A 489 -13.11 29.68 -5.06
N GLN A 490 -13.48 30.79 -4.42
CA GLN A 490 -14.54 31.66 -4.86
C GLN A 490 -14.34 32.13 -6.31
N ASP A 491 -13.16 32.63 -6.62
CA ASP A 491 -12.80 33.14 -7.94
C ASP A 491 -11.88 32.18 -8.68
N THR A 492 -12.41 31.02 -9.06
CA THR A 492 -11.64 30.02 -9.81
C THR A 492 -11.30 30.47 -11.23
N ALA A 493 -12.27 31.11 -11.92
CA ALA A 493 -12.13 31.64 -13.29
C ALA A 493 -12.79 33.02 -13.42
N ASP A 494 -12.31 33.82 -14.37
CA ASP A 494 -12.87 35.13 -14.71
C ASP A 494 -14.07 35.03 -15.67
N ALA A 495 -14.70 36.16 -15.97
CA ALA A 495 -15.83 36.24 -16.89
C ALA A 495 -15.48 35.82 -18.34
N GLN A 496 -14.21 35.73 -18.70
CA GLN A 496 -13.70 35.30 -19.99
C GLN A 496 -13.42 33.80 -20.03
N GLY A 497 -13.53 33.10 -18.87
CA GLY A 497 -13.24 31.68 -18.70
C GLY A 497 -11.76 31.38 -18.58
N ASP A 498 -10.94 32.38 -18.26
CA ASP A 498 -9.54 32.22 -17.90
C ASP A 498 -9.42 32.02 -16.38
N PHE A 499 -8.46 31.22 -15.96
CA PHE A 499 -8.21 30.99 -14.51
C PHE A 499 -7.60 32.22 -13.86
N THR A 500 -8.07 32.54 -12.65
CA THR A 500 -7.48 33.62 -11.86
C THR A 500 -6.02 33.34 -11.54
N THR A 501 -5.25 34.40 -11.28
CA THR A 501 -3.81 34.28 -10.95
C THR A 501 -3.60 33.40 -9.73
N THR A 502 -4.49 33.48 -8.75
CA THR A 502 -4.43 32.66 -7.52
C THR A 502 -4.63 31.16 -7.83
N THR A 503 -5.69 30.82 -8.56
CA THR A 503 -5.95 29.44 -9.00
C THR A 503 -4.80 28.89 -9.84
N ALA A 504 -4.30 29.69 -10.79
CA ALA A 504 -3.19 29.29 -11.65
C ALA A 504 -1.92 29.01 -10.84
N ARG A 505 -1.58 29.84 -9.86
CA ARG A 505 -0.43 29.63 -8.99
C ARG A 505 -0.58 28.36 -8.13
N ILE A 506 -1.73 28.17 -7.49
CA ILE A 506 -2.03 26.97 -6.69
C ILE A 506 -1.85 25.71 -7.55
N VAL A 507 -2.48 25.64 -8.70
CA VAL A 507 -2.44 24.49 -9.59
C VAL A 507 -1.02 24.27 -10.14
N ASN A 508 -0.28 25.33 -10.48
CA ASN A 508 1.06 25.22 -11.04
C ASN A 508 2.14 24.76 -10.04
N THR A 509 1.88 24.85 -8.76
CA THR A 509 2.81 24.33 -7.72
C THR A 509 2.68 22.82 -7.48
N PHE A 510 1.65 22.19 -8.03
CA PHE A 510 1.40 20.77 -7.87
C PHE A 510 1.69 20.02 -9.18
N THR A 511 2.51 18.96 -9.13
CA THR A 511 2.98 18.22 -10.32
C THR A 511 2.08 17.07 -10.72
N ASP A 512 1.36 16.50 -9.76
CA ASP A 512 0.47 15.36 -9.92
C ASP A 512 -0.94 15.78 -10.38
N PRO A 513 -1.88 14.86 -10.59
CA PRO A 513 -3.24 15.14 -11.00
C PRO A 513 -3.96 16.20 -10.16
N VAL A 514 -4.75 17.04 -10.83
CA VAL A 514 -5.51 18.13 -10.19
C VAL A 514 -6.98 18.05 -10.59
N MET A 515 -7.87 18.23 -9.63
CA MET A 515 -9.29 18.43 -9.85
C MET A 515 -9.66 19.87 -9.49
N VAL A 516 -10.06 20.66 -10.48
CA VAL A 516 -10.47 22.06 -10.29
C VAL A 516 -11.97 22.18 -10.42
N ILE A 517 -12.60 22.81 -9.44
CA ILE A 517 -14.05 23.04 -9.38
C ILE A 517 -14.33 24.53 -9.58
N ALA A 518 -15.17 24.84 -10.56
CA ALA A 518 -15.64 26.19 -10.84
C ALA A 518 -17.17 26.19 -10.87
N GLY A 519 -17.80 27.14 -10.18
CA GLY A 519 -19.22 27.45 -10.31
C GLY A 519 -19.47 28.48 -11.41
N ASP A 520 -20.74 28.78 -11.68
CA ASP A 520 -21.06 29.93 -12.50
C ASP A 520 -20.67 31.24 -11.78
N GLY A 521 -20.16 32.21 -12.51
CA GLY A 521 -19.72 33.51 -11.97
C GLY A 521 -20.79 34.34 -11.24
N GLY A 522 -21.93 33.75 -10.91
CA GLY A 522 -23.08 34.37 -10.21
C GLY A 522 -23.38 33.76 -8.83
N GLY A 523 -22.59 32.79 -8.33
CA GLY A 523 -22.73 32.28 -6.95
C GLY A 523 -24.01 31.52 -6.61
N ARG A 524 -24.88 31.22 -7.59
CA ARG A 524 -26.23 30.66 -7.36
C ARG A 524 -26.30 29.13 -7.35
N VAL A 525 -25.30 28.45 -7.90
CA VAL A 525 -25.42 27.03 -8.23
C VAL A 525 -24.94 26.09 -7.12
N ALA A 526 -24.06 26.55 -6.27
CA ALA A 526 -23.46 25.69 -5.25
C ALA A 526 -24.10 25.80 -3.84
N ALA A 527 -24.71 26.96 -3.50
CA ALA A 527 -25.22 27.20 -2.15
C ALA A 527 -26.49 26.39 -1.81
N ASP A 528 -27.32 26.03 -2.79
CA ASP A 528 -28.59 25.32 -2.59
C ASP A 528 -28.47 23.78 -2.67
N ARG A 529 -27.24 23.23 -2.82
CA ARG A 529 -27.03 21.83 -3.23
C ARG A 529 -26.37 20.91 -2.22
N GLU A 530 -26.18 21.35 -0.99
CA GLU A 530 -25.85 20.44 0.10
C GLU A 530 -27.04 19.49 0.32
N GLY A 531 -27.00 18.30 -0.33
CA GLY A 531 -28.03 17.27 -0.22
C GLY A 531 -28.85 16.99 -1.47
N GLU A 532 -28.70 17.74 -2.58
CA GLU A 532 -29.35 17.42 -3.84
C GLU A 532 -28.64 16.29 -4.61
N ASN A 533 -29.41 15.44 -5.30
CA ASN A 533 -28.88 14.43 -6.22
C ASN A 533 -28.07 15.09 -7.33
N LEU A 534 -26.81 14.71 -7.47
CA LEU A 534 -25.95 15.18 -8.56
C LEU A 534 -26.48 14.57 -9.88
N ASP A 535 -26.75 15.40 -10.88
CA ASP A 535 -27.05 14.97 -12.25
C ASP A 535 -25.88 15.37 -13.13
N MET A 536 -24.98 14.40 -13.40
CA MET A 536 -23.69 14.68 -14.00
C MET A 536 -23.68 14.41 -15.49
N LEU A 537 -23.15 15.36 -16.28
CA LEU A 537 -22.79 15.18 -17.68
C LEU A 537 -21.28 15.00 -17.81
N VAL A 538 -20.85 13.87 -18.36
CA VAL A 538 -19.43 13.58 -18.59
C VAL A 538 -19.13 13.64 -20.07
N ALA A 539 -18.33 14.60 -20.50
CA ALA A 539 -17.91 14.69 -21.89
C ALA A 539 -16.69 13.83 -22.16
N VAL A 540 -16.80 12.86 -23.05
CA VAL A 540 -15.75 11.91 -23.37
C VAL A 540 -15.30 12.00 -24.82
N SER A 541 -14.00 11.80 -25.03
CA SER A 541 -13.36 11.87 -26.36
C SER A 541 -12.55 10.62 -26.70
N GLY A 542 -12.50 9.63 -25.80
CA GLY A 542 -11.66 8.43 -25.93
C GLY A 542 -10.18 8.69 -25.66
N THR A 543 -9.86 9.79 -25.00
CA THR A 543 -8.50 10.08 -24.52
C THR A 543 -8.34 9.58 -23.08
N PRO A 544 -7.11 9.23 -22.64
CA PRO A 544 -6.89 8.79 -21.25
C PRO A 544 -7.41 9.76 -20.19
N TYR A 545 -7.39 11.07 -20.47
CA TYR A 545 -7.91 12.07 -19.52
C TYR A 545 -9.44 12.05 -19.44
N SER A 546 -10.13 11.82 -20.56
CA SER A 546 -11.59 11.70 -20.57
C SER A 546 -12.05 10.43 -19.85
N ASP A 547 -11.27 9.36 -19.95
CA ASP A 547 -11.56 8.09 -19.26
C ASP A 547 -11.39 8.24 -17.75
N ARG A 548 -10.34 8.95 -17.29
CA ARG A 548 -10.13 9.26 -15.87
C ARG A 548 -11.20 10.18 -15.29
N ALA A 549 -11.64 11.17 -16.07
CA ALA A 549 -12.75 12.04 -15.69
C ALA A 549 -14.07 11.25 -15.56
N ALA A 550 -14.31 10.31 -16.47
CA ALA A 550 -15.45 9.41 -16.38
C ALA A 550 -15.38 8.51 -15.14
N GLU A 551 -14.21 7.99 -14.81
CA GLU A 551 -13.98 7.18 -13.60
C GLU A 551 -14.27 7.98 -12.32
N VAL A 552 -13.79 9.22 -12.22
CA VAL A 552 -14.09 10.13 -11.10
C VAL A 552 -15.59 10.38 -11.01
N ALA A 553 -16.25 10.71 -12.13
CA ALA A 553 -17.68 10.96 -12.15
C ALA A 553 -18.51 9.74 -11.76
N PHE A 554 -18.15 8.55 -12.22
CA PHE A 554 -18.81 7.30 -11.85
C PHE A 554 -18.63 6.97 -10.37
N THR A 555 -17.42 7.19 -9.82
CA THR A 555 -17.16 7.01 -8.40
C THR A 555 -17.99 7.97 -7.55
N LEU A 556 -18.05 9.25 -7.94
CA LEU A 556 -18.87 10.25 -7.27
C LEU A 556 -20.37 9.90 -7.35
N ALA A 557 -20.84 9.42 -8.50
CA ALA A 557 -22.23 9.02 -8.67
C ALA A 557 -22.59 7.79 -7.86
N ALA A 558 -21.68 6.81 -7.75
CA ALA A 558 -21.87 5.66 -6.87
C ALA A 558 -22.01 6.08 -5.41
N ALA A 559 -21.13 7.00 -4.97
CA ALA A 559 -21.14 7.51 -3.61
C ALA A 559 -22.41 8.31 -3.27
N SER A 560 -22.88 9.12 -4.21
CA SER A 560 -24.05 10.00 -4.01
C SER A 560 -25.39 9.42 -4.52
N LYS A 561 -25.38 8.19 -5.05
CA LYS A 561 -26.55 7.55 -5.69
C LYS A 561 -27.20 8.39 -6.79
N SER A 562 -26.34 9.06 -7.56
CA SER A 562 -26.71 10.07 -8.55
C SER A 562 -26.69 9.53 -9.98
N ARG A 563 -27.26 10.28 -10.93
CA ARG A 563 -27.30 9.89 -12.34
C ARG A 563 -26.09 10.43 -13.09
N VAL A 564 -25.60 9.64 -14.07
CA VAL A 564 -24.52 10.08 -14.97
C VAL A 564 -24.94 9.87 -16.41
N THR A 565 -24.81 10.92 -17.21
CA THR A 565 -24.92 10.87 -18.65
C THR A 565 -23.54 11.03 -19.28
N VAL A 566 -23.12 10.06 -20.07
CA VAL A 566 -21.86 10.09 -20.84
C VAL A 566 -22.19 10.63 -22.22
N LEU A 567 -21.59 11.75 -22.59
CA LEU A 567 -21.74 12.38 -23.90
C LEU A 567 -20.49 12.19 -24.75
N TYR A 568 -20.62 11.46 -25.85
CA TYR A 568 -19.59 11.36 -26.87
C TYR A 568 -19.91 12.26 -28.07
N VAL A 569 -19.00 13.17 -28.44
CA VAL A 569 -19.18 14.08 -29.57
C VAL A 569 -18.37 13.63 -30.78
N SER A 570 -19.05 13.11 -31.80
CA SER A 570 -18.40 12.67 -33.04
C SER A 570 -18.23 13.86 -34.01
N ARG A 571 -17.00 13.97 -34.56
CA ARG A 571 -16.66 14.99 -35.58
C ARG A 571 -17.08 14.62 -37.01
N THR A 572 -17.60 13.42 -37.22
CA THR A 572 -17.99 12.90 -38.56
C THR A 572 -19.20 13.59 -39.19
N ALA A 573 -19.86 14.49 -38.46
CA ALA A 573 -21.01 15.27 -38.94
C ALA A 573 -20.74 16.19 -40.16
N GLY A 574 -19.49 16.39 -40.54
CA GLY A 574 -19.13 17.24 -41.71
C GLY A 574 -19.59 16.73 -43.09
N LYS A 575 -20.02 15.46 -43.19
CA LYS A 575 -20.43 14.81 -44.43
C LYS A 575 -21.95 14.63 -44.60
N LEU A 576 -22.75 15.01 -43.59
CA LEU A 576 -24.21 14.88 -43.67
C LEU A 576 -24.87 16.16 -44.24
N PRO A 577 -25.88 16.02 -45.13
CA PRO A 577 -26.64 17.16 -45.64
C PRO A 577 -27.34 17.94 -44.52
N TRP A 578 -27.48 19.26 -44.66
CA TRP A 578 -27.98 20.17 -43.61
C TRP A 578 -29.38 19.82 -43.06
N PHE A 579 -30.22 19.15 -43.86
CA PHE A 579 -31.59 18.76 -43.49
C PHE A 579 -31.70 17.45 -42.68
N ARG A 580 -30.61 16.73 -42.46
CA ARG A 580 -30.56 15.47 -41.67
C ARG A 580 -29.86 15.63 -40.31
N ARG A 581 -29.66 16.85 -39.83
CA ARG A 581 -28.81 17.15 -38.67
C ARG A 581 -29.50 17.09 -37.31
N VAL A 582 -30.78 16.82 -37.22
CA VAL A 582 -31.52 16.79 -35.94
C VAL A 582 -32.17 15.42 -35.77
N GLY A 583 -31.74 14.68 -34.74
CA GLY A 583 -32.41 13.48 -34.25
C GLY A 583 -32.10 12.15 -34.96
N VAL A 584 -31.03 12.07 -35.78
CA VAL A 584 -30.61 10.77 -36.37
C VAL A 584 -29.56 10.08 -35.48
N PRO A 585 -29.74 8.80 -35.13
CA PRO A 585 -28.69 8.04 -34.48
C PRO A 585 -27.41 8.06 -35.33
N VAL A 586 -26.32 8.52 -34.78
CA VAL A 586 -25.01 8.55 -35.44
C VAL A 586 -24.55 7.12 -35.61
N ALA A 587 -24.30 6.69 -36.86
CA ALA A 587 -23.63 5.41 -37.09
C ALA A 587 -22.20 5.51 -36.52
N LEU A 588 -21.99 4.87 -35.39
CA LEU A 588 -20.71 4.83 -34.66
C LEU A 588 -19.69 4.05 -35.48
N GLY A 589 -18.50 4.60 -35.63
CA GLY A 589 -17.34 3.84 -36.13
C GLY A 589 -16.95 2.74 -35.15
N ALA A 590 -16.24 1.73 -35.62
CA ALA A 590 -15.81 0.61 -34.80
C ALA A 590 -15.00 1.07 -33.56
N GLN A 591 -14.21 2.11 -33.69
CA GLN A 591 -13.38 2.67 -32.61
C GLN A 591 -14.23 3.40 -31.56
N GLU A 592 -15.25 4.15 -31.99
CA GLU A 592 -16.20 4.87 -31.12
C GLU A 592 -17.04 3.86 -30.31
N ALA A 593 -17.49 2.77 -30.93
CA ALA A 593 -18.23 1.71 -30.27
C ALA A 593 -17.40 1.02 -29.16
N VAL A 594 -16.10 0.83 -29.38
CA VAL A 594 -15.19 0.26 -28.36
C VAL A 594 -15.04 1.22 -27.16
N ILE A 595 -14.86 2.52 -27.40
CA ILE A 595 -14.75 3.52 -26.32
C ILE A 595 -16.01 3.50 -25.44
N LEU A 596 -17.18 3.58 -26.05
CA LEU A 596 -18.45 3.60 -25.32
C LEU A 596 -18.72 2.28 -24.59
N LYS A 597 -18.34 1.14 -25.17
CA LYS A 597 -18.42 -0.17 -24.52
C LYS A 597 -17.54 -0.21 -23.28
N ASN A 598 -16.29 0.24 -23.37
CA ASN A 598 -15.37 0.26 -22.24
C ASN A 598 -15.89 1.15 -21.09
N LEU A 599 -16.49 2.29 -21.41
CA LEU A 599 -17.11 3.17 -20.42
C LEU A 599 -18.36 2.56 -19.77
N ALA A 600 -19.19 1.86 -20.55
CA ALA A 600 -20.33 1.12 -19.98
C ALA A 600 -19.87 0.01 -19.05
N GLU A 601 -18.82 -0.71 -19.41
CA GLU A 601 -18.20 -1.74 -18.55
C GLU A 601 -17.58 -1.15 -17.30
N LEU A 602 -16.94 0.03 -17.39
CA LEU A 602 -16.43 0.78 -16.25
C LEU A 602 -17.56 1.19 -15.29
N GLY A 603 -18.64 1.76 -15.83
CA GLY A 603 -19.83 2.12 -15.04
C GLY A 603 -20.42 0.92 -14.31
N LYS A 604 -20.61 -0.19 -15.02
CA LYS A 604 -21.14 -1.43 -14.44
C LYS A 604 -20.26 -1.99 -13.31
N ARG A 605 -18.94 -1.89 -13.45
CA ARG A 605 -17.99 -2.29 -12.39
C ARG A 605 -18.11 -1.44 -11.13
N LEU A 606 -18.36 -0.14 -11.29
CA LEU A 606 -18.57 0.81 -10.20
C LEU A 606 -20.03 0.82 -9.68
N GLY A 607 -20.87 -0.11 -10.15
CA GLY A 607 -22.25 -0.25 -9.71
C GLY A 607 -23.21 0.78 -10.31
N ILE A 608 -22.85 1.40 -11.44
CA ILE A 608 -23.64 2.43 -12.11
C ILE A 608 -24.00 1.99 -13.52
N GLU A 609 -25.22 2.30 -13.94
CA GLU A 609 -25.64 2.22 -15.33
C GLU A 609 -25.67 3.62 -15.93
N PRO A 610 -24.59 4.09 -16.59
CA PRO A 610 -24.55 5.41 -17.19
C PRO A 610 -25.47 5.48 -18.41
N THR A 611 -26.20 6.58 -18.57
CA THR A 611 -26.91 6.89 -19.82
C THR A 611 -25.89 7.32 -20.87
N ILE A 612 -25.82 6.63 -22.01
CA ILE A 612 -24.85 6.96 -23.06
C ILE A 612 -25.57 7.73 -24.17
N GLU A 613 -25.11 8.94 -24.44
CA GLU A 613 -25.59 9.80 -25.51
C GLU A 613 -24.48 10.11 -26.51
N THR A 614 -24.83 10.20 -27.78
CA THR A 614 -23.89 10.54 -28.84
C THR A 614 -24.42 11.75 -29.61
N ALA A 615 -23.58 12.74 -29.82
CA ALA A 615 -23.90 13.93 -30.58
C ALA A 615 -22.97 14.09 -31.79
N ALA A 616 -23.55 14.43 -32.95
CA ALA A 616 -22.78 14.82 -34.13
C ALA A 616 -22.75 16.34 -34.20
N HIS A 617 -21.60 16.94 -33.88
CA HIS A 617 -21.46 18.41 -33.90
C HIS A 617 -20.06 18.83 -34.38
N ARG A 618 -19.99 20.02 -35.02
CA ARG A 618 -18.70 20.58 -35.46
C ARG A 618 -17.88 21.15 -34.31
N SER A 619 -18.56 21.65 -33.28
CA SER A 619 -18.00 22.24 -32.08
C SER A 619 -18.39 21.38 -30.89
N PRO A 620 -17.42 20.71 -30.23
CA PRO A 620 -17.69 19.92 -29.02
C PRO A 620 -18.28 20.75 -27.89
N GLU A 621 -17.85 21.99 -27.73
CA GLU A 621 -18.35 22.94 -26.72
C GLU A 621 -19.84 23.22 -26.86
N ASP A 622 -20.32 23.49 -28.09
CA ASP A 622 -21.73 23.75 -28.33
C ASP A 622 -22.60 22.50 -28.09
N ALA A 623 -22.08 21.32 -28.45
CA ALA A 623 -22.77 20.08 -28.16
C ALA A 623 -22.92 19.87 -26.65
N ILE A 624 -21.85 20.06 -25.86
CA ILE A 624 -21.85 19.91 -24.40
C ILE A 624 -22.82 20.90 -23.76
N LEU A 625 -22.75 22.19 -24.12
CA LEU A 625 -23.62 23.25 -23.59
C LEU A 625 -25.10 23.00 -23.92
N THR A 626 -25.38 22.49 -25.13
CA THR A 626 -26.75 22.14 -25.55
C THR A 626 -27.32 21.00 -24.71
N HIS A 627 -26.49 19.95 -24.44
CA HIS A 627 -26.91 18.82 -23.63
C HIS A 627 -27.05 19.20 -22.15
N LEU A 628 -26.18 20.05 -21.61
CA LEU A 628 -26.30 20.59 -20.26
C LEU A 628 -27.68 21.28 -20.07
N THR A 629 -28.08 22.11 -21.02
CA THR A 629 -29.33 22.88 -20.93
C THR A 629 -30.56 21.98 -21.12
N ARG A 630 -30.52 21.04 -22.07
CA ARG A 630 -31.63 20.12 -22.36
C ARG A 630 -31.85 19.11 -21.26
N GLY A 631 -30.76 18.48 -20.80
CA GLY A 631 -30.78 17.42 -19.78
C GLY A 631 -30.99 17.94 -18.36
N LYS A 632 -30.94 19.25 -18.13
CA LYS A 632 -30.96 19.90 -16.81
C LYS A 632 -29.87 19.39 -15.88
N HIS A 633 -28.72 18.98 -16.47
CA HIS A 633 -27.59 18.53 -15.69
C HIS A 633 -27.02 19.66 -14.84
N ASN A 634 -26.73 19.35 -13.58
CA ASN A 634 -26.25 20.34 -12.62
C ASN A 634 -24.72 20.36 -12.47
N VAL A 635 -24.05 19.33 -12.96
CA VAL A 635 -22.57 19.20 -12.95
C VAL A 635 -22.11 18.75 -14.34
N VAL A 636 -21.04 19.35 -14.85
CA VAL A 636 -20.32 18.86 -16.02
C VAL A 636 -18.90 18.43 -15.60
N VAL A 637 -18.50 17.22 -15.98
CA VAL A 637 -17.17 16.69 -15.71
C VAL A 637 -16.37 16.58 -16.99
N LEU A 638 -15.20 17.19 -16.99
CA LEU A 638 -14.31 17.29 -18.15
C LEU A 638 -12.95 16.69 -17.84
N GLY A 639 -12.49 15.77 -18.67
CA GLY A 639 -11.09 15.35 -18.69
C GLY A 639 -10.26 16.33 -19.52
N VAL A 640 -9.24 16.91 -18.93
CA VAL A 640 -8.43 17.96 -19.54
C VAL A 640 -6.93 17.65 -19.43
N THR A 641 -6.14 18.21 -20.33
CA THR A 641 -4.68 18.18 -20.24
C THR A 641 -4.17 19.52 -19.77
N ARG A 642 -3.23 19.47 -18.84
CA ARG A 642 -2.50 20.64 -18.40
C ARG A 642 -1.43 20.98 -19.43
N ARG A 643 -1.48 22.18 -19.99
CA ARG A 643 -0.41 22.71 -20.85
C ARG A 643 0.54 23.52 -19.99
N GLN A 644 1.83 23.21 -20.10
CA GLN A 644 2.88 23.98 -19.43
C GLN A 644 3.00 25.37 -20.09
N GLY A 645 2.94 26.41 -19.28
CA GLY A 645 3.05 27.81 -19.70
C GLY A 645 2.92 28.73 -18.49
N GLU A 646 3.16 30.05 -18.69
CA GLU A 646 2.99 31.06 -17.64
C GLU A 646 1.55 31.18 -17.15
N SER A 647 0.56 30.88 -18.02
CA SER A 647 -0.85 30.84 -17.68
C SER A 647 -1.39 29.42 -17.65
N LEU A 648 -2.24 29.10 -16.65
CA LEU A 648 -2.96 27.84 -16.57
C LEU A 648 -3.98 27.75 -17.71
N PHE A 649 -3.85 26.74 -18.58
CA PHE A 649 -4.74 26.55 -19.70
C PHE A 649 -5.10 25.08 -19.92
N PHE A 650 -6.37 24.76 -19.89
CA PHE A 650 -6.91 23.41 -20.06
C PHE A 650 -7.55 23.17 -21.45
N GLY A 651 -7.34 24.04 -22.40
CA GLY A 651 -7.84 23.92 -23.76
C GLY A 651 -9.07 24.83 -24.08
N ALA A 652 -9.28 25.08 -25.36
CA ALA A 652 -10.33 26.00 -25.82
C ALA A 652 -11.75 25.54 -25.43
N THR A 653 -12.03 24.24 -25.48
CA THR A 653 -13.32 23.66 -25.09
C THR A 653 -13.60 23.89 -23.60
N ALA A 654 -12.63 23.64 -22.71
CA ALA A 654 -12.78 23.88 -21.27
C ALA A 654 -13.03 25.38 -20.99
N LYS A 655 -12.27 26.27 -21.63
CA LYS A 655 -12.44 27.72 -21.52
C LYS A 655 -13.84 28.17 -21.95
N SER A 656 -14.34 27.66 -23.09
CA SER A 656 -15.68 27.99 -23.59
C SER A 656 -16.78 27.51 -22.64
N ILE A 657 -16.61 26.33 -22.05
CA ILE A 657 -17.57 25.78 -21.07
C ILE A 657 -17.53 26.57 -19.76
N LEU A 658 -16.33 26.90 -19.22
CA LEU A 658 -16.20 27.76 -18.04
C LEU A 658 -16.91 29.10 -18.20
N ARG A 659 -16.81 29.72 -19.39
CA ARG A 659 -17.45 30.99 -19.69
C ARG A 659 -18.98 30.92 -19.80
N SER A 660 -19.52 29.79 -20.30
CA SER A 660 -20.90 29.73 -20.77
C SER A 660 -21.79 28.76 -19.98
N ALA A 661 -21.20 27.84 -19.18
CA ALA A 661 -21.97 26.89 -18.40
C ALA A 661 -22.66 27.58 -17.21
N ARG A 662 -23.92 27.19 -16.97
CA ARG A 662 -24.70 27.56 -15.79
C ARG A 662 -24.73 26.41 -14.76
N SER A 663 -23.89 25.43 -14.92
CA SER A 663 -23.74 24.26 -14.09
C SER A 663 -22.35 24.27 -13.48
N ALA A 664 -22.14 23.57 -12.35
CA ALA A 664 -20.81 23.42 -11.80
C ALA A 664 -19.91 22.68 -12.80
N VAL A 665 -18.69 23.16 -12.99
CA VAL A 665 -17.70 22.58 -13.89
C VAL A 665 -16.61 21.93 -13.07
N VAL A 666 -16.45 20.63 -13.24
CA VAL A 666 -15.40 19.83 -12.61
C VAL A 666 -14.39 19.44 -13.69
N MET A 667 -13.16 19.88 -13.56
CA MET A 667 -12.08 19.59 -14.50
C MET A 667 -11.07 18.67 -13.83
N VAL A 668 -10.83 17.52 -14.44
CA VAL A 668 -9.84 16.53 -13.99
C VAL A 668 -8.65 16.59 -14.94
N ALA A 669 -7.56 17.18 -14.48
CA ALA A 669 -6.30 17.30 -15.20
C ALA A 669 -5.32 16.22 -14.68
N THR A 670 -4.84 15.37 -15.58
CA THR A 670 -3.97 14.25 -15.21
C THR A 670 -2.77 14.16 -16.16
#